data_b99c53ccff47c5d344c5d036a154d89d
#
_entry.id   b99c53ccff47c5d344c5d036a154d89d
#
_cell.length_a   1.000
_cell.length_b   1.000
_cell.length_c   1.000
_cell.angle_alpha   90.00
_cell.angle_beta   90.00
_cell.angle_gamma   90.00
#
_symmetry.space_group_name_H-M   'P 1'
#
loop_
_entity.id
_entity.type
_entity.pdbx_description
1 polymer ?
#
loop_
_entity_poly.entity_id
_entity_poly.type
_entity_poly.pdbx_seq_one_letter_code
_entity_poly.pdbx_strand_id
1 'polypeptide(L)'
;VATLLYRLARFSFRRRWLVASAWTAVLLVLGGGALTLSGQMSNSVTIPGTEAQQAIDHLKEKFPQAAAGNATARVAIEAPDGQALTDPAARATVEDLVGRIKTAPGVAMVADPYQAKTISADGRIAMAQVSYKVPATDVTDNDREALKSAADAAKSAGFTVEFGGDAIQGVPATEATEGIGVIVAAVVLAITFGSIVAAGLPLLTALIGVGVGMAGVMTVSGYVDLNSNTPILALMLGLAVGIDYALFIVSRYRHELAEGHDPELAAGRAVGTAGSAVVFAGLTVIIALVGLTVVGIPILGQMGVAAAATVAIAVLIALSLLPALLGFAGRKVVGKHARPKQNGKPAMGERWARYVGRHRVPVLVTAVVGLLVVAIPALSMQLGLPTDATAAPDSTQRKAYNLISKGFGEGTNGPLIVVIDSANAPDPRAAATEATDSISRLPDVAAVTQAQFNTDGDTALVTVIPKSGPSSEATEQLVASIRDQSDRLSGATGAKLSVTGQTALQIDVSEKLAGAMLPYLGLIVGLAFLLLMVVFRSIIVPLKATLGFLGSVVATFGAVVAVFQWGWLTDLLGVDSTGPIMSMLPILLIGVLFGLAMDYQVFLVTRMREDYVHGADARDAVVSGFKHGARVVVAAALIMISVFAGFIAAELSLIQSIGFALAFGVLVDAFVVRMTIVPAVMSLLGKHAWWLPKWLHRALPNVDVEGESLARHLNQRRELEGARS
;
A
#
# COMPACT_ATOMS: atom_id res chain seq x y z
N VAL A 1 -26.89 -10.82 14.93
CA VAL A 1 -26.26 -10.70 13.61
C VAL A 1 -26.59 -11.93 12.77
N ALA A 2 -26.28 -13.16 13.22
CA ALA A 2 -26.44 -14.41 12.48
C ALA A 2 -27.88 -14.63 11.93
N THR A 3 -28.91 -14.36 12.73
CA THR A 3 -30.33 -14.53 12.32
C THR A 3 -30.72 -13.53 11.22
N LEU A 4 -30.23 -12.29 11.28
CA LEU A 4 -30.46 -11.27 10.25
C LEU A 4 -29.81 -11.68 8.93
N LEU A 5 -28.55 -12.10 8.98
CA LEU A 5 -27.80 -12.57 7.81
C LEU A 5 -28.43 -13.83 7.20
N TYR A 6 -28.92 -14.76 8.02
CA TYR A 6 -29.67 -15.91 7.58
C TYR A 6 -30.94 -15.50 6.78
N ARG A 7 -31.69 -14.52 7.27
CA ARG A 7 -32.89 -13.99 6.57
C ARG A 7 -32.51 -13.29 5.27
N LEU A 8 -31.46 -12.46 5.29
CA LEU A 8 -30.94 -11.78 4.11
C LEU A 8 -30.54 -12.77 3.02
N ALA A 9 -29.79 -13.81 3.37
CA ALA A 9 -29.35 -14.83 2.41
C ALA A 9 -30.52 -15.59 1.79
N ARG A 10 -31.52 -15.97 2.58
CA ARG A 10 -32.73 -16.61 2.05
C ARG A 10 -33.53 -15.68 1.15
N PHE A 11 -33.65 -14.40 1.50
CA PHE A 11 -34.27 -13.39 0.64
C PHE A 11 -33.51 -13.28 -0.68
N SER A 12 -32.18 -13.12 -0.65
CA SER A 12 -31.33 -12.99 -1.83
C SER A 12 -31.39 -14.27 -2.70
N PHE A 13 -31.41 -15.45 -2.11
CA PHE A 13 -31.53 -16.73 -2.81
C PHE A 13 -32.88 -16.84 -3.54
N ARG A 14 -33.98 -16.50 -2.87
CA ARG A 14 -35.34 -16.54 -3.44
C ARG A 14 -35.54 -15.47 -4.51
N ARG A 15 -35.10 -14.25 -4.24
CA ARG A 15 -35.23 -13.08 -5.12
C ARG A 15 -33.95 -12.83 -5.94
N ARG A 16 -33.31 -13.91 -6.41
CA ARG A 16 -32.01 -13.88 -7.08
C ARG A 16 -31.93 -12.92 -8.27
N TRP A 17 -32.98 -12.83 -9.08
CA TRP A 17 -33.03 -11.89 -10.20
C TRP A 17 -33.07 -10.43 -9.75
N LEU A 18 -33.83 -10.13 -8.70
CA LEU A 18 -33.91 -8.77 -8.15
C LEU A 18 -32.56 -8.33 -7.58
N VAL A 19 -31.89 -9.20 -6.83
CA VAL A 19 -30.58 -8.88 -6.23
C VAL A 19 -29.49 -8.77 -7.32
N ALA A 20 -29.49 -9.68 -8.30
CA ALA A 20 -28.54 -9.61 -9.41
C ALA A 20 -28.77 -8.35 -10.26
N SER A 21 -30.01 -8.00 -10.61
CA SER A 21 -30.30 -6.78 -11.36
C SER A 21 -29.99 -5.51 -10.57
N ALA A 22 -30.19 -5.50 -9.25
CA ALA A 22 -29.83 -4.36 -8.40
C ALA A 22 -28.31 -4.11 -8.42
N TRP A 23 -27.47 -5.14 -8.27
CA TRP A 23 -26.02 -5.00 -8.35
C TRP A 23 -25.54 -4.64 -9.76
N THR A 24 -26.17 -5.19 -10.81
CA THR A 24 -25.89 -4.78 -12.19
C THR A 24 -26.25 -3.31 -12.41
N ALA A 25 -27.38 -2.84 -11.87
CA ALA A 25 -27.75 -1.42 -11.95
C ALA A 25 -26.75 -0.53 -11.22
N VAL A 26 -26.30 -0.92 -10.02
CA VAL A 26 -25.24 -0.20 -9.28
C VAL A 26 -23.96 -0.11 -10.12
N LEU A 27 -23.52 -1.23 -10.72
CA LEU A 27 -22.34 -1.25 -11.57
C LEU A 27 -22.50 -0.34 -12.80
N LEU A 28 -23.66 -0.35 -13.44
CA LEU A 28 -23.93 0.50 -14.62
C LEU A 28 -24.01 1.98 -14.26
N VAL A 29 -24.62 2.33 -13.13
CA VAL A 29 -24.73 3.73 -12.66
C VAL A 29 -23.35 4.28 -12.30
N LEU A 30 -22.56 3.53 -11.49
CA LEU A 30 -21.21 3.96 -11.13
C LEU A 30 -20.25 3.89 -12.33
N GLY A 31 -20.38 2.88 -13.20
CA GLY A 31 -19.61 2.81 -14.44
C GLY A 31 -19.92 3.97 -15.40
N GLY A 32 -21.17 4.34 -15.54
CA GLY A 32 -21.58 5.55 -16.26
C GLY A 32 -21.04 6.83 -15.62
N GLY A 33 -21.08 6.91 -14.29
CA GLY A 33 -20.45 8.00 -13.53
C GLY A 33 -18.95 8.08 -13.77
N ALA A 34 -18.26 6.94 -13.74
CA ALA A 34 -16.83 6.88 -14.03
C ALA A 34 -16.46 7.38 -15.44
N LEU A 35 -17.31 7.11 -16.44
CA LEU A 35 -17.06 7.55 -17.81
C LEU A 35 -17.37 9.04 -18.05
N THR A 36 -18.30 9.62 -17.28
CA THR A 36 -18.81 10.97 -17.53
C THR A 36 -18.37 12.01 -16.50
N LEU A 37 -18.06 11.58 -15.27
CA LEU A 37 -17.77 12.46 -14.14
C LEU A 37 -16.36 12.29 -13.60
N SER A 38 -15.52 11.38 -14.15
CA SER A 38 -14.15 11.21 -13.67
C SER A 38 -13.33 12.48 -13.88
N GLY A 39 -12.63 12.89 -12.81
CA GLY A 39 -11.64 13.97 -12.84
C GLY A 39 -10.22 13.45 -13.10
N GLN A 40 -9.30 14.37 -13.34
CA GLN A 40 -7.88 14.05 -13.40
C GLN A 40 -7.37 13.73 -11.99
N MET A 41 -6.59 12.65 -11.88
CA MET A 41 -5.95 12.27 -10.62
C MET A 41 -4.56 12.91 -10.55
N SER A 42 -4.19 13.37 -9.36
CA SER A 42 -2.93 14.08 -9.12
C SER A 42 -1.85 13.11 -8.60
N ASN A 43 -0.62 13.30 -9.05
CA ASN A 43 0.56 12.65 -8.47
C ASN A 43 1.25 13.53 -7.42
N SER A 44 0.72 14.73 -7.15
CA SER A 44 1.32 15.65 -6.18
C SER A 44 1.19 15.08 -4.76
N VAL A 45 2.31 15.04 -4.07
CA VAL A 45 2.36 14.71 -2.64
C VAL A 45 2.40 16.02 -1.87
N THR A 46 1.24 16.51 -1.48
CA THR A 46 1.15 17.68 -0.58
C THR A 46 1.03 17.22 0.85
N ILE A 47 1.80 17.82 1.76
CA ILE A 47 1.75 17.48 3.18
C ILE A 47 1.48 18.73 4.00
N PRO A 48 0.21 19.02 4.26
CA PRO A 48 -0.16 20.20 5.04
C PRO A 48 0.54 20.24 6.40
N GLY A 49 1.04 21.42 6.76
CA GLY A 49 1.63 21.68 8.06
C GLY A 49 3.11 21.34 8.19
N THR A 50 3.79 20.86 7.14
CA THR A 50 5.26 20.77 7.12
C THR A 50 5.89 22.10 6.73
N GLU A 51 7.14 22.35 7.18
CA GLU A 51 7.84 23.59 6.89
C GLU A 51 8.10 23.75 5.38
N ALA A 52 8.53 22.67 4.71
CA ALA A 52 8.78 22.73 3.27
C ALA A 52 7.51 23.04 2.47
N GLN A 53 6.33 22.56 2.90
CA GLN A 53 5.05 22.89 2.26
C GLN A 53 4.67 24.35 2.51
N GLN A 54 4.81 24.83 3.74
CA GLN A 54 4.56 26.25 4.06
C GLN A 54 5.48 27.18 3.27
N ALA A 55 6.74 26.79 3.11
CA ALA A 55 7.70 27.56 2.29
C ALA A 55 7.30 27.57 0.81
N ILE A 56 6.76 26.47 0.25
CA ILE A 56 6.21 26.46 -1.12
C ILE A 56 5.01 27.38 -1.23
N ASP A 57 4.10 27.35 -0.27
CA ASP A 57 2.90 28.18 -0.31
C ASP A 57 3.27 29.65 -0.22
N HIS A 58 4.24 30.01 0.64
CA HIS A 58 4.82 31.37 0.72
C HIS A 58 5.54 31.77 -0.58
N LEU A 59 6.28 30.84 -1.18
CA LEU A 59 6.95 31.05 -2.46
C LEU A 59 5.97 31.36 -3.59
N LYS A 60 4.85 30.64 -3.67
CA LYS A 60 3.80 30.91 -4.67
C LYS A 60 3.20 32.30 -4.52
N GLU A 61 3.04 32.76 -3.27
CA GLU A 61 2.52 34.10 -2.99
C GLU A 61 3.51 35.20 -3.35
N LYS A 62 4.78 35.04 -2.93
CA LYS A 62 5.82 36.09 -3.07
C LYS A 62 6.53 36.08 -4.42
N PHE A 63 6.54 34.95 -5.14
CA PHE A 63 7.17 34.77 -6.45
C PHE A 63 6.21 34.13 -7.47
N PRO A 64 5.09 34.77 -7.81
CA PRO A 64 4.10 34.18 -8.73
C PRO A 64 4.67 33.86 -10.11
N GLN A 65 5.77 34.49 -10.50
CA GLN A 65 6.44 34.24 -11.78
C GLN A 65 7.45 33.08 -11.73
N ALA A 66 7.84 32.61 -10.53
CA ALA A 66 8.81 31.53 -10.37
C ALA A 66 8.24 30.14 -10.69
N ALA A 67 6.95 30.06 -11.10
CA ALA A 67 6.27 28.84 -11.47
C ALA A 67 6.46 27.69 -10.42
N ALA A 68 6.50 28.05 -9.15
CA ALA A 68 6.72 27.12 -8.05
C ALA A 68 5.64 26.04 -8.04
N GLY A 69 6.04 24.79 -8.29
CA GLY A 69 5.15 23.65 -8.41
C GLY A 69 4.87 23.17 -9.84
N ASN A 70 5.40 23.85 -10.86
CA ASN A 70 5.37 23.35 -12.23
C ASN A 70 6.39 22.23 -12.44
N ALA A 71 6.11 21.38 -13.41
CA ALA A 71 6.99 20.27 -13.77
C ALA A 71 8.36 20.73 -14.24
N THR A 72 9.37 19.99 -13.86
CA THR A 72 10.75 20.24 -14.29
C THR A 72 11.37 18.97 -14.89
N ALA A 73 12.14 19.14 -15.96
CA ALA A 73 13.02 18.10 -16.47
C ALA A 73 14.47 18.57 -16.44
N ARG A 74 15.37 17.64 -16.17
CA ARG A 74 16.83 17.84 -16.26
C ARG A 74 17.34 17.04 -17.43
N VAL A 75 18.00 17.71 -18.36
CA VAL A 75 18.61 17.11 -19.55
C VAL A 75 20.11 17.06 -19.33
N ALA A 76 20.63 15.86 -19.11
CA ALA A 76 22.07 15.61 -19.01
C ALA A 76 22.63 15.28 -20.41
N ILE A 77 23.69 15.99 -20.80
CA ILE A 77 24.28 15.88 -22.13
C ILE A 77 25.78 15.58 -21.94
N GLU A 78 26.25 14.43 -22.44
CA GLU A 78 27.67 14.08 -22.45
C GLU A 78 28.21 14.10 -23.88
N ALA A 79 29.34 14.78 -24.10
CA ALA A 79 30.02 14.83 -25.39
C ALA A 79 30.61 13.45 -25.76
N PRO A 80 30.72 13.15 -27.06
CA PRO A 80 31.44 11.96 -27.55
C PRO A 80 32.88 11.91 -27.02
N ASP A 81 33.45 10.71 -26.97
CA ASP A 81 34.83 10.52 -26.48
C ASP A 81 35.82 11.38 -27.26
N GLY A 82 36.69 12.08 -26.52
CA GLY A 82 37.72 12.97 -27.08
C GLY A 82 37.23 14.33 -27.50
N GLN A 83 35.96 14.71 -27.27
CA GLN A 83 35.41 16.05 -27.55
C GLN A 83 35.05 16.77 -26.24
N ALA A 84 35.16 18.09 -26.24
CA ALA A 84 34.65 18.95 -25.18
C ALA A 84 33.40 19.69 -25.65
N LEU A 85 32.46 19.96 -24.77
CA LEU A 85 31.23 20.72 -25.07
C LEU A 85 31.55 22.19 -25.37
N THR A 86 32.77 22.64 -25.03
CA THR A 86 33.29 23.98 -25.38
C THR A 86 33.76 24.06 -26.82
N ASP A 87 33.94 22.94 -27.52
CA ASP A 87 34.34 22.91 -28.93
C ASP A 87 33.22 23.47 -29.80
N PRO A 88 33.53 24.28 -30.85
CA PRO A 88 32.51 24.97 -31.65
C PRO A 88 31.45 24.04 -32.26
N ALA A 89 31.84 22.84 -32.73
CA ALA A 89 30.92 21.86 -33.32
C ALA A 89 30.02 21.25 -32.27
N ALA A 90 30.55 20.84 -31.10
CA ALA A 90 29.80 20.31 -29.99
C ALA A 90 28.84 21.35 -29.41
N ARG A 91 29.31 22.59 -29.27
CA ARG A 91 28.48 23.70 -28.82
C ARG A 91 27.28 23.95 -29.74
N ALA A 92 27.49 23.97 -31.05
CA ALA A 92 26.41 24.15 -32.03
C ALA A 92 25.34 23.05 -31.91
N THR A 93 25.76 21.78 -31.67
CA THR A 93 24.84 20.64 -31.45
C THR A 93 24.02 20.84 -30.17
N VAL A 94 24.62 21.29 -29.07
CA VAL A 94 23.90 21.52 -27.81
C VAL A 94 22.96 22.72 -27.94
N GLU A 95 23.38 23.81 -28.64
CA GLU A 95 22.52 24.97 -28.88
C GLU A 95 21.32 24.62 -29.78
N ASP A 96 21.46 23.74 -30.79
CA ASP A 96 20.36 23.21 -31.60
C ASP A 96 19.41 22.34 -30.74
N LEU A 97 19.96 21.46 -29.89
CA LEU A 97 19.16 20.65 -28.95
C LEU A 97 18.33 21.54 -28.01
N VAL A 98 18.96 22.57 -27.38
CA VAL A 98 18.28 23.52 -26.52
C VAL A 98 17.19 24.28 -27.29
N GLY A 99 17.48 24.66 -28.53
CA GLY A 99 16.53 25.32 -29.43
C GLY A 99 15.30 24.46 -29.70
N ARG A 100 15.49 23.18 -30.01
CA ARG A 100 14.38 22.22 -30.21
C ARG A 100 13.57 22.01 -28.96
N ILE A 101 14.22 21.86 -27.80
CA ILE A 101 13.52 21.69 -26.51
C ILE A 101 12.68 22.94 -26.19
N LYS A 102 13.18 24.15 -26.45
CA LYS A 102 12.42 25.41 -26.25
C LYS A 102 11.12 25.47 -27.06
N THR A 103 11.07 24.78 -28.20
CA THR A 103 9.88 24.73 -29.06
C THR A 103 8.98 23.53 -28.80
N ALA A 104 9.37 22.62 -27.88
CA ALA A 104 8.56 21.45 -27.54
C ALA A 104 7.26 21.86 -26.81
N PRO A 105 6.16 21.14 -27.04
CA PRO A 105 4.89 21.41 -26.39
C PRO A 105 5.02 21.43 -24.86
N GLY A 106 4.25 22.28 -24.21
CA GLY A 106 4.21 22.37 -22.75
C GLY A 106 5.42 23.05 -22.09
N VAL A 107 6.53 23.25 -22.80
CA VAL A 107 7.74 23.88 -22.25
C VAL A 107 7.51 25.38 -22.06
N ALA A 108 7.82 25.87 -20.86
CA ALA A 108 7.79 27.29 -20.50
C ALA A 108 9.16 27.97 -20.73
N MET A 109 10.21 27.31 -20.23
CA MET A 109 11.57 27.86 -20.26
C MET A 109 12.60 26.71 -20.28
N VAL A 110 13.74 26.98 -20.93
CA VAL A 110 14.93 26.12 -20.87
C VAL A 110 16.12 26.97 -20.43
N ALA A 111 16.75 26.58 -19.33
CA ALA A 111 18.01 27.18 -18.91
C ALA A 111 19.13 26.60 -19.78
N ASP A 112 19.69 27.47 -20.63
CA ASP A 112 20.80 27.14 -21.53
C ASP A 112 22.06 26.86 -20.70
N PRO A 113 22.72 25.69 -20.85
CA PRO A 113 23.88 25.34 -20.04
C PRO A 113 25.08 26.27 -20.16
N TYR A 114 25.24 26.92 -21.28
CA TYR A 114 26.34 27.91 -21.44
C TYR A 114 26.05 29.22 -20.71
N GLN A 115 24.78 29.67 -20.70
CA GLN A 115 24.36 30.86 -19.97
C GLN A 115 24.26 30.63 -18.47
N ALA A 116 23.72 29.45 -18.09
CA ALA A 116 23.56 29.03 -16.68
C ALA A 116 24.88 28.54 -16.06
N LYS A 117 25.96 28.41 -16.85
CA LYS A 117 27.25 27.85 -16.41
C LYS A 117 27.14 26.46 -15.81
N THR A 118 26.26 25.63 -16.35
CA THR A 118 26.04 24.23 -15.94
C THR A 118 26.77 23.27 -16.88
N ILE A 119 28.09 23.52 -17.06
CA ILE A 119 29.02 22.62 -17.75
C ILE A 119 30.03 22.14 -16.71
N SER A 120 30.32 20.84 -16.72
CA SER A 120 31.27 20.23 -15.80
C SER A 120 32.68 20.78 -15.95
N ALA A 121 33.49 20.69 -14.91
CA ALA A 121 34.85 21.26 -14.91
C ALA A 121 35.76 20.63 -15.98
N ASP A 122 35.50 19.38 -16.37
CA ASP A 122 36.21 18.69 -17.46
C ASP A 122 35.66 19.03 -18.86
N GLY A 123 34.62 19.87 -18.93
CA GLY A 123 33.99 20.29 -20.18
C GLY A 123 33.21 19.20 -20.91
N ARG A 124 32.97 18.04 -20.32
CA ARG A 124 32.37 16.90 -21.00
C ARG A 124 30.89 16.76 -20.81
N ILE A 125 30.37 17.22 -19.67
CA ILE A 125 28.95 17.05 -19.29
C ILE A 125 28.31 18.40 -19.14
N ALA A 126 27.12 18.60 -19.73
CA ALA A 126 26.27 19.76 -19.52
C ALA A 126 24.92 19.34 -18.94
N MET A 127 24.30 20.24 -18.19
CA MET A 127 22.96 20.08 -17.67
C MET A 127 22.09 21.27 -18.10
N ALA A 128 21.01 20.96 -18.85
CA ALA A 128 19.97 21.96 -19.13
C ALA A 128 18.74 21.66 -18.23
N GLN A 129 18.20 22.72 -17.64
CA GLN A 129 16.96 22.61 -16.88
C GLN A 129 15.79 23.09 -17.73
N VAL A 130 14.75 22.27 -17.82
CA VAL A 130 13.51 22.53 -18.56
C VAL A 130 12.39 22.72 -17.57
N SER A 131 11.69 23.85 -17.64
CA SER A 131 10.48 24.11 -16.85
C SER A 131 9.27 24.08 -17.76
N TYR A 132 8.24 23.37 -17.32
CA TYR A 132 6.96 23.25 -18.01
C TYR A 132 5.99 24.36 -17.55
N LYS A 133 4.92 24.56 -18.32
CA LYS A 133 3.83 25.50 -18.00
C LYS A 133 2.84 24.94 -16.99
N VAL A 134 2.87 23.63 -16.78
CA VAL A 134 1.90 22.85 -16.00
C VAL A 134 2.61 22.04 -14.93
N PRO A 135 1.92 21.63 -13.86
CA PRO A 135 2.44 20.67 -12.89
C PRO A 135 2.79 19.31 -13.54
N ALA A 136 3.59 18.49 -12.85
CA ALA A 136 4.03 17.19 -13.35
C ALA A 136 2.87 16.22 -13.68
N THR A 137 1.74 16.40 -13.00
CA THR A 137 0.50 15.65 -13.22
C THR A 137 -0.15 15.89 -14.59
N ASP A 138 0.05 17.10 -15.12
CA ASP A 138 -0.60 17.57 -16.34
C ASP A 138 0.32 17.46 -17.58
N VAL A 139 1.57 17.02 -17.37
CA VAL A 139 2.50 16.71 -18.47
C VAL A 139 2.00 15.45 -19.18
N THR A 140 1.64 15.57 -20.44
CA THR A 140 1.12 14.47 -21.23
C THR A 140 2.25 13.57 -21.75
N ASP A 141 1.91 12.34 -22.17
CA ASP A 141 2.88 11.44 -22.82
C ASP A 141 3.41 12.03 -24.12
N ASN A 142 2.58 12.79 -24.82
CA ASN A 142 3.00 13.52 -26.03
C ASN A 142 4.06 14.59 -25.72
N ASP A 143 3.95 15.31 -24.58
CA ASP A 143 4.95 16.29 -24.16
C ASP A 143 6.28 15.60 -23.82
N ARG A 144 6.22 14.44 -23.15
CA ARG A 144 7.40 13.62 -22.80
C ARG A 144 8.08 13.07 -24.05
N GLU A 145 7.30 12.57 -25.01
CA GLU A 145 7.80 12.04 -26.28
C GLU A 145 8.43 13.15 -27.12
N ALA A 146 7.80 14.32 -27.17
CA ALA A 146 8.36 15.48 -27.87
C ALA A 146 9.70 15.92 -27.28
N LEU A 147 9.84 15.89 -25.93
CA LEU A 147 11.11 16.20 -25.27
C LEU A 147 12.19 15.17 -25.62
N LYS A 148 11.87 13.88 -25.62
CA LYS A 148 12.80 12.80 -25.98
C LYS A 148 13.21 12.89 -27.45
N SER A 149 12.26 13.12 -28.36
CA SER A 149 12.50 13.25 -29.80
C SER A 149 13.35 14.48 -30.15
N ALA A 150 13.29 15.54 -29.36
CA ALA A 150 14.16 16.71 -29.56
C ALA A 150 15.65 16.33 -29.50
N ALA A 151 16.00 15.27 -28.76
CA ALA A 151 17.38 14.79 -28.60
C ALA A 151 17.88 13.88 -29.73
N ASP A 152 17.02 13.42 -30.64
CA ASP A 152 17.39 12.40 -31.66
C ASP A 152 18.53 12.87 -32.56
N ALA A 153 18.56 14.14 -32.92
CA ALA A 153 19.64 14.68 -33.73
C ALA A 153 20.98 14.70 -32.99
N ALA A 154 20.99 15.06 -31.71
CA ALA A 154 22.20 15.06 -30.89
C ALA A 154 22.69 13.64 -30.64
N LYS A 155 21.77 12.69 -30.36
CA LYS A 155 22.10 11.26 -30.22
C LYS A 155 22.69 10.69 -31.51
N SER A 156 22.14 11.07 -32.66
CA SER A 156 22.66 10.64 -33.99
C SER A 156 24.07 11.22 -34.27
N ALA A 157 24.41 12.37 -33.66
CA ALA A 157 25.72 12.96 -33.71
C ALA A 157 26.71 12.37 -32.68
N GLY A 158 26.32 11.33 -31.94
CA GLY A 158 27.15 10.60 -31.00
C GLY A 158 27.12 11.14 -29.56
N PHE A 159 26.26 12.14 -29.24
CA PHE A 159 26.10 12.63 -27.89
C PHE A 159 25.24 11.67 -27.07
N THR A 160 25.57 11.50 -25.80
CA THR A 160 24.67 10.84 -24.85
C THR A 160 23.74 11.91 -24.25
N VAL A 161 22.43 11.77 -24.46
CA VAL A 161 21.41 12.69 -23.92
C VAL A 161 20.41 11.89 -23.11
N GLU A 162 20.34 12.19 -21.82
CA GLU A 162 19.48 11.49 -20.86
C GLU A 162 18.62 12.49 -20.08
N PHE A 163 17.44 12.05 -19.65
CA PHE A 163 16.40 12.90 -19.08
C PHE A 163 16.03 12.43 -17.67
N GLY A 164 16.02 13.36 -16.72
CA GLY A 164 15.55 13.14 -15.33
C GLY A 164 14.57 14.23 -14.91
N GLY A 165 14.10 14.14 -13.68
CA GLY A 165 13.14 15.09 -13.10
C GLY A 165 11.69 14.62 -13.16
N ASP A 166 10.81 15.33 -12.45
CA ASP A 166 9.41 14.98 -12.24
C ASP A 166 8.55 15.02 -13.51
N ALA A 167 8.93 15.85 -14.49
CA ALA A 167 8.25 15.90 -15.79
C ALA A 167 8.37 14.60 -16.59
N ILE A 168 9.44 13.81 -16.36
CA ILE A 168 9.72 12.57 -17.10
C ILE A 168 8.99 11.36 -16.49
N GLN A 169 8.58 11.45 -15.24
CA GLN A 169 7.82 10.40 -14.57
C GLN A 169 6.42 10.30 -15.19
N GLY A 170 6.24 9.33 -16.10
CA GLY A 170 4.93 9.00 -16.67
C GLY A 170 4.03 8.34 -15.62
N VAL A 171 2.72 8.38 -15.86
CA VAL A 171 1.80 7.45 -15.19
C VAL A 171 1.98 6.10 -15.89
N PRO A 172 2.50 5.06 -15.23
CA PRO A 172 2.67 3.77 -15.88
C PRO A 172 1.34 3.24 -16.36
N ALA A 173 1.30 2.74 -17.58
CA ALA A 173 0.15 1.99 -18.08
C ALA A 173 -0.05 0.79 -17.14
N THR A 174 -1.28 0.59 -16.66
CA THR A 174 -1.65 -0.64 -15.96
C THR A 174 -1.56 -1.79 -16.94
N GLU A 175 -0.45 -2.53 -16.87
CA GLU A 175 -0.25 -3.67 -17.75
C GLU A 175 -1.03 -4.91 -17.30
N ALA A 176 -1.20 -5.86 -18.20
CA ALA A 176 -1.96 -7.11 -18.01
C ALA A 176 -1.36 -8.08 -16.96
N THR A 177 -0.30 -7.69 -16.24
CA THR A 177 0.39 -8.51 -15.20
C THR A 177 -0.52 -8.86 -14.03
N GLU A 178 -1.47 -8.01 -13.69
CA GLU A 178 -2.49 -8.27 -12.67
C GLU A 178 -3.36 -9.49 -13.02
N GLY A 179 -3.57 -9.75 -14.32
CA GLY A 179 -4.33 -10.90 -14.81
C GLY A 179 -3.68 -12.24 -14.44
N ILE A 180 -2.36 -12.31 -14.31
CA ILE A 180 -1.63 -13.54 -13.96
C ILE A 180 -2.02 -13.98 -12.55
N GLY A 181 -2.05 -13.06 -11.58
CA GLY A 181 -2.46 -13.35 -10.20
C GLY A 181 -3.89 -13.89 -10.12
N VAL A 182 -4.80 -13.33 -10.91
CA VAL A 182 -6.20 -13.80 -11.00
C VAL A 182 -6.28 -15.19 -11.62
N ILE A 183 -5.51 -15.49 -12.66
CA ILE A 183 -5.48 -16.81 -13.29
C ILE A 183 -4.96 -17.87 -12.31
N VAL A 184 -3.88 -17.57 -11.59
CA VAL A 184 -3.34 -18.49 -10.57
C VAL A 184 -4.34 -18.70 -9.44
N ALA A 185 -5.01 -17.64 -8.96
CA ALA A 185 -6.08 -17.75 -7.98
C ALA A 185 -7.24 -18.64 -8.49
N ALA A 186 -7.61 -18.51 -9.77
CA ALA A 186 -8.63 -19.36 -10.39
C ALA A 186 -8.22 -20.83 -10.39
N VAL A 187 -6.96 -21.14 -10.69
CA VAL A 187 -6.43 -22.51 -10.68
C VAL A 187 -6.44 -23.08 -9.25
N VAL A 188 -5.98 -22.30 -8.27
CA VAL A 188 -5.98 -22.70 -6.85
C VAL A 188 -7.41 -22.98 -6.37
N LEU A 189 -8.38 -22.11 -6.73
CA LEU A 189 -9.80 -22.31 -6.42
C LEU A 189 -10.35 -23.59 -7.08
N ALA A 190 -10.03 -23.81 -8.35
CA ALA A 190 -10.48 -24.99 -9.09
C ALA A 190 -9.95 -26.29 -8.44
N ILE A 191 -8.68 -26.33 -8.06
CA ILE A 191 -8.05 -27.45 -7.35
C ILE A 191 -8.69 -27.65 -5.98
N THR A 192 -8.89 -26.57 -5.23
CA THR A 192 -9.43 -26.62 -3.85
C THR A 192 -10.86 -27.11 -3.83
N PHE A 193 -11.70 -26.61 -4.72
CA PHE A 193 -13.11 -26.97 -4.78
C PHE A 193 -13.39 -28.21 -5.65
N GLY A 194 -12.53 -28.53 -6.60
CA GLY A 194 -12.80 -29.63 -7.55
C GLY A 194 -14.08 -29.42 -8.37
N SER A 195 -14.50 -28.16 -8.54
CA SER A 195 -15.69 -27.74 -9.29
C SER A 195 -15.47 -26.36 -9.87
N ILE A 196 -15.56 -26.23 -11.20
CA ILE A 196 -15.41 -24.95 -11.90
C ILE A 196 -16.48 -23.95 -11.47
N VAL A 197 -17.71 -24.41 -11.24
CA VAL A 197 -18.81 -23.55 -10.78
C VAL A 197 -18.50 -22.99 -9.37
N ALA A 198 -18.00 -23.83 -8.46
CA ALA A 198 -17.64 -23.39 -7.12
C ALA A 198 -16.43 -22.45 -7.12
N ALA A 199 -15.48 -22.63 -8.04
CA ALA A 199 -14.32 -21.77 -8.22
C ALA A 199 -14.67 -20.43 -8.89
N GLY A 200 -15.57 -20.45 -9.86
CA GLY A 200 -15.97 -19.25 -10.61
C GLY A 200 -16.80 -18.26 -9.78
N LEU A 201 -17.57 -18.73 -8.79
CA LEU A 201 -18.42 -17.84 -7.98
C LEU A 201 -17.61 -16.80 -7.18
N PRO A 202 -16.56 -17.16 -6.41
CA PRO A 202 -15.72 -16.19 -5.72
C PRO A 202 -15.05 -15.20 -6.66
N LEU A 203 -14.54 -15.66 -7.81
CA LEU A 203 -13.90 -14.81 -8.81
C LEU A 203 -14.91 -13.81 -9.40
N LEU A 204 -16.09 -14.28 -9.81
CA LEU A 204 -17.12 -13.42 -10.38
C LEU A 204 -17.56 -12.34 -9.38
N THR A 205 -17.80 -12.72 -8.12
CA THR A 205 -18.21 -11.75 -7.09
C THR A 205 -17.12 -10.76 -6.76
N ALA A 206 -15.85 -11.19 -6.73
CA ALA A 206 -14.71 -10.29 -6.50
C ALA A 206 -14.53 -9.31 -7.67
N LEU A 207 -14.60 -9.78 -8.92
CA LEU A 207 -14.51 -8.91 -10.11
C LEU A 207 -15.63 -7.87 -10.15
N ILE A 208 -16.87 -8.27 -9.84
CA ILE A 208 -17.99 -7.31 -9.74
C ILE A 208 -17.72 -6.31 -8.61
N GLY A 209 -17.24 -6.78 -7.45
CA GLY A 209 -16.94 -5.93 -6.30
C GLY A 209 -15.85 -4.90 -6.60
N VAL A 210 -14.77 -5.33 -7.22
CA VAL A 210 -13.69 -4.45 -7.69
C VAL A 210 -14.20 -3.49 -8.75
N GLY A 211 -14.98 -3.98 -9.73
CA GLY A 211 -15.57 -3.11 -10.76
C GLY A 211 -16.45 -2.01 -10.17
N VAL A 212 -17.31 -2.33 -9.19
CA VAL A 212 -18.13 -1.35 -8.47
C VAL A 212 -17.27 -0.39 -7.66
N GLY A 213 -16.26 -0.91 -6.93
CA GLY A 213 -15.34 -0.10 -6.12
C GLY A 213 -14.52 0.88 -6.96
N MET A 214 -13.91 0.38 -8.05
CA MET A 214 -13.14 1.20 -8.98
C MET A 214 -13.97 2.26 -9.67
N ALA A 215 -15.16 1.88 -10.18
CA ALA A 215 -16.09 2.83 -10.78
C ALA A 215 -16.53 3.91 -9.77
N GLY A 216 -16.70 3.53 -8.50
CA GLY A 216 -16.99 4.46 -7.41
C GLY A 216 -15.84 5.45 -7.18
N VAL A 217 -14.59 4.95 -7.09
CA VAL A 217 -13.39 5.80 -6.92
C VAL A 217 -13.24 6.76 -8.10
N MET A 218 -13.40 6.26 -9.35
CA MET A 218 -13.33 7.10 -10.56
C MET A 218 -14.45 8.15 -10.59
N THR A 219 -15.67 7.81 -10.16
CA THR A 219 -16.76 8.79 -10.08
C THR A 219 -16.47 9.89 -9.05
N VAL A 220 -15.90 9.50 -7.89
CA VAL A 220 -15.55 10.44 -6.82
C VAL A 220 -14.39 11.35 -7.21
N SER A 221 -13.46 10.89 -8.07
CA SER A 221 -12.35 11.71 -8.55
C SER A 221 -12.79 12.97 -9.31
N GLY A 222 -14.01 13.00 -9.83
CA GLY A 222 -14.59 14.23 -10.43
C GLY A 222 -14.99 15.31 -9.44
N TYR A 223 -15.03 15.00 -8.14
CA TYR A 223 -15.47 15.93 -7.08
C TYR A 223 -14.38 16.18 -6.03
N VAL A 224 -13.42 15.27 -5.92
CA VAL A 224 -12.33 15.32 -4.94
C VAL A 224 -11.03 15.01 -5.66
N ASP A 225 -10.01 15.83 -5.44
CA ASP A 225 -8.66 15.58 -5.96
C ASP A 225 -8.10 14.30 -5.32
N LEU A 226 -8.05 13.22 -6.08
CA LEU A 226 -7.52 11.94 -5.65
C LEU A 226 -6.12 11.72 -6.23
N ASN A 227 -5.26 11.07 -5.45
CA ASN A 227 -3.95 10.66 -5.93
C ASN A 227 -4.07 9.45 -6.89
N SER A 228 -3.27 9.42 -7.95
CA SER A 228 -3.26 8.38 -8.98
C SER A 228 -3.01 6.97 -8.44
N ASN A 229 -2.37 6.83 -7.27
CA ASN A 229 -2.13 5.54 -6.63
C ASN A 229 -3.34 5.06 -5.79
N THR A 230 -4.34 5.91 -5.57
CA THR A 230 -5.54 5.57 -4.75
C THR A 230 -6.29 4.35 -5.27
N PRO A 231 -6.56 4.20 -6.59
CA PRO A 231 -7.26 3.04 -7.13
C PRO A 231 -6.50 1.72 -6.93
N ILE A 232 -5.18 1.74 -6.93
CA ILE A 232 -4.33 0.54 -6.92
C ILE A 232 -4.56 -0.27 -5.62
N LEU A 233 -4.50 0.40 -4.47
CA LEU A 233 -4.73 -0.27 -3.18
C LEU A 233 -6.16 -0.81 -3.08
N ALA A 234 -7.15 -0.04 -3.57
CA ALA A 234 -8.54 -0.45 -3.61
C ALA A 234 -8.75 -1.71 -4.49
N LEU A 235 -8.09 -1.77 -5.65
CA LEU A 235 -8.11 -2.92 -6.55
C LEU A 235 -7.46 -4.15 -5.90
N MET A 236 -6.24 -4.02 -5.37
CA MET A 236 -5.50 -5.12 -4.74
C MET A 236 -6.28 -5.75 -3.58
N LEU A 237 -6.77 -4.91 -2.66
CA LEU A 237 -7.52 -5.38 -1.50
C LEU A 237 -8.92 -5.85 -1.86
N GLY A 238 -9.61 -5.14 -2.74
CA GLY A 238 -10.93 -5.52 -3.20
C GLY A 238 -10.94 -6.91 -3.85
N LEU A 239 -9.93 -7.20 -4.65
CA LEU A 239 -9.77 -8.51 -5.29
C LEU A 239 -9.44 -9.61 -4.28
N ALA A 240 -8.41 -9.40 -3.45
CA ALA A 240 -7.95 -10.38 -2.48
C ALA A 240 -9.06 -10.73 -1.46
N VAL A 241 -9.63 -9.70 -0.83
CA VAL A 241 -10.66 -9.82 0.21
C VAL A 241 -11.98 -10.33 -0.39
N GLY A 242 -12.35 -9.86 -1.60
CA GLY A 242 -13.56 -10.30 -2.28
C GLY A 242 -13.57 -11.79 -2.61
N ILE A 243 -12.44 -12.33 -3.08
CA ILE A 243 -12.29 -13.77 -3.35
C ILE A 243 -12.37 -14.54 -2.04
N ASP A 244 -11.67 -14.08 -1.00
CA ASP A 244 -11.55 -14.79 0.27
C ASP A 244 -12.89 -14.90 1.00
N TYR A 245 -13.63 -13.81 1.13
CA TYR A 245 -14.94 -13.82 1.80
C TYR A 245 -15.95 -14.70 1.06
N ALA A 246 -15.95 -14.66 -0.26
CA ALA A 246 -16.78 -15.56 -1.04
C ALA A 246 -16.36 -17.02 -0.90
N LEU A 247 -15.05 -17.30 -0.82
CA LEU A 247 -14.50 -18.64 -0.56
C LEU A 247 -15.07 -19.25 0.74
N PHE A 248 -15.07 -18.47 1.85
CA PHE A 248 -15.58 -18.94 3.14
C PHE A 248 -17.06 -19.31 3.05
N ILE A 249 -17.88 -18.46 2.46
CA ILE A 249 -19.33 -18.69 2.33
C ILE A 249 -19.61 -19.89 1.40
N VAL A 250 -18.93 -19.98 0.25
CA VAL A 250 -19.10 -21.10 -0.70
C VAL A 250 -18.64 -22.42 -0.06
N SER A 251 -17.53 -22.42 0.68
CA SER A 251 -17.04 -23.59 1.39
C SER A 251 -18.07 -24.10 2.42
N ARG A 252 -18.66 -23.18 3.21
CA ARG A 252 -19.70 -23.52 4.19
C ARG A 252 -20.98 -23.99 3.51
N TYR A 253 -21.42 -23.34 2.44
CA TYR A 253 -22.57 -23.78 1.65
C TYR A 253 -22.44 -25.19 1.13
N ARG A 254 -21.27 -25.55 0.61
CA ARG A 254 -20.99 -26.92 0.15
C ARG A 254 -21.02 -27.95 1.27
N HIS A 255 -20.57 -27.57 2.46
CA HIS A 255 -20.63 -28.43 3.65
C HIS A 255 -22.08 -28.70 4.05
N GLU A 256 -22.93 -27.68 4.13
CA GLU A 256 -24.36 -27.79 4.41
C GLU A 256 -25.10 -28.67 3.37
N LEU A 257 -24.76 -28.54 2.09
CA LEU A 257 -25.30 -29.39 1.03
C LEU A 257 -24.85 -30.84 1.16
N ALA A 258 -23.62 -31.11 1.62
CA ALA A 258 -23.10 -32.47 1.85
C ALA A 258 -23.79 -33.14 3.04
N GLU A 259 -24.25 -32.37 4.02
CA GLU A 259 -25.09 -32.85 5.13
C GLU A 259 -26.54 -33.12 4.71
N GLY A 260 -26.91 -32.87 3.45
CA GLY A 260 -28.22 -33.18 2.89
C GLY A 260 -29.24 -32.05 3.00
N HIS A 261 -28.86 -30.86 3.45
CA HIS A 261 -29.78 -29.73 3.55
C HIS A 261 -30.23 -29.24 2.17
N ASP A 262 -31.45 -28.68 2.13
CA ASP A 262 -31.98 -28.01 0.94
C ASP A 262 -31.14 -26.80 0.56
N PRO A 263 -30.92 -26.51 -0.73
CA PRO A 263 -30.05 -25.41 -1.17
C PRO A 263 -30.36 -24.03 -0.57
N GLU A 264 -31.64 -23.69 -0.40
CA GLU A 264 -32.03 -22.42 0.23
C GLU A 264 -31.65 -22.39 1.71
N LEU A 265 -31.91 -23.48 2.43
CA LEU A 265 -31.54 -23.61 3.84
C LEU A 265 -30.03 -23.62 4.02
N ALA A 266 -29.32 -24.30 3.14
CA ALA A 266 -27.87 -24.37 3.12
C ALA A 266 -27.25 -22.97 2.90
N ALA A 267 -27.80 -22.14 1.97
CA ALA A 267 -27.36 -20.78 1.75
C ALA A 267 -27.62 -19.88 2.97
N GLY A 268 -28.83 -20.00 3.56
CA GLY A 268 -29.14 -19.28 4.79
C GLY A 268 -28.19 -19.61 5.95
N ARG A 269 -27.91 -20.88 6.19
CA ARG A 269 -26.98 -21.33 7.24
C ARG A 269 -25.54 -20.88 6.96
N ALA A 270 -25.08 -21.01 5.70
CA ALA A 270 -23.74 -20.62 5.33
C ALA A 270 -23.47 -19.13 5.59
N VAL A 271 -24.40 -18.25 5.19
CA VAL A 271 -24.27 -16.82 5.44
C VAL A 271 -24.54 -16.46 6.89
N GLY A 272 -25.49 -17.15 7.56
CA GLY A 272 -25.74 -16.94 8.98
C GLY A 272 -24.55 -17.26 9.89
N THR A 273 -23.69 -18.21 9.49
CA THR A 273 -22.49 -18.62 10.26
C THR A 273 -21.22 -18.00 9.69
N ALA A 274 -20.77 -18.43 8.49
CA ALA A 274 -19.56 -17.89 7.87
C ALA A 274 -19.68 -16.40 7.53
N GLY A 275 -20.88 -15.92 7.13
CA GLY A 275 -21.10 -14.51 6.87
C GLY A 275 -21.01 -13.62 8.11
N SER A 276 -21.33 -14.13 9.31
CA SER A 276 -21.08 -13.38 10.55
C SER A 276 -19.57 -13.14 10.74
N ALA A 277 -18.75 -14.15 10.52
CA ALA A 277 -17.30 -14.01 10.57
C ALA A 277 -16.79 -13.02 9.50
N VAL A 278 -17.33 -13.06 8.27
CA VAL A 278 -17.00 -12.12 7.19
C VAL A 278 -17.35 -10.67 7.55
N VAL A 279 -18.48 -10.42 8.24
CA VAL A 279 -18.83 -9.06 8.71
C VAL A 279 -17.80 -8.54 9.71
N PHE A 280 -17.41 -9.35 10.70
CA PHE A 280 -16.41 -8.94 11.69
C PHE A 280 -15.04 -8.76 11.06
N ALA A 281 -14.65 -9.65 10.19
CA ALA A 281 -13.43 -9.60 9.42
C ALA A 281 -13.37 -8.33 8.54
N GLY A 282 -14.41 -8.09 7.75
CA GLY A 282 -14.49 -6.87 6.93
C GLY A 282 -14.47 -5.59 7.76
N LEU A 283 -15.12 -5.60 8.94
CA LEU A 283 -15.09 -4.45 9.84
C LEU A 283 -13.68 -4.15 10.38
N THR A 284 -12.91 -5.19 10.72
CA THR A 284 -11.51 -5.00 11.15
C THR A 284 -10.65 -4.40 10.05
N VAL A 285 -10.80 -4.88 8.81
CA VAL A 285 -10.09 -4.32 7.64
C VAL A 285 -10.49 -2.87 7.41
N ILE A 286 -11.79 -2.57 7.41
CA ILE A 286 -12.31 -1.20 7.22
C ILE A 286 -11.76 -0.26 8.29
N ILE A 287 -11.80 -0.65 9.57
CA ILE A 287 -11.27 0.17 10.67
C ILE A 287 -9.77 0.43 10.50
N ALA A 288 -9.00 -0.59 10.13
CA ALA A 288 -7.56 -0.44 9.91
C ALA A 288 -7.25 0.52 8.76
N LEU A 289 -7.98 0.39 7.65
CA LEU A 289 -7.79 1.24 6.47
C LEU A 289 -8.24 2.68 6.71
N VAL A 290 -9.40 2.89 7.36
CA VAL A 290 -9.85 4.23 7.77
C VAL A 290 -8.89 4.84 8.79
N GLY A 291 -8.27 4.02 9.65
CA GLY A 291 -7.25 4.45 10.58
C GLY A 291 -6.05 5.18 9.93
N LEU A 292 -5.77 4.93 8.64
CA LEU A 292 -4.74 5.64 7.88
C LEU A 292 -4.99 7.16 7.83
N THR A 293 -6.23 7.61 8.00
CA THR A 293 -6.56 9.05 8.08
C THR A 293 -5.93 9.74 9.30
N VAL A 294 -5.66 8.99 10.38
CA VAL A 294 -5.06 9.51 11.62
C VAL A 294 -3.60 9.92 11.42
N VAL A 295 -2.93 9.36 10.41
CA VAL A 295 -1.54 9.72 10.04
C VAL A 295 -1.42 11.19 9.62
N GLY A 296 -2.51 11.81 9.15
CA GLY A 296 -2.54 13.23 8.77
C GLY A 296 -1.83 13.52 7.42
N ILE A 297 -1.63 12.50 6.59
CA ILE A 297 -1.11 12.63 5.23
C ILE A 297 -2.26 12.34 4.25
N PRO A 298 -2.70 13.33 3.44
CA PRO A 298 -3.90 13.21 2.62
C PRO A 298 -3.91 11.99 1.70
N ILE A 299 -2.81 11.69 1.01
CA ILE A 299 -2.69 10.54 0.11
C ILE A 299 -2.97 9.21 0.82
N LEU A 300 -2.42 9.02 2.03
CA LEU A 300 -2.66 7.79 2.81
C LEU A 300 -4.12 7.67 3.27
N GLY A 301 -4.70 8.79 3.69
CA GLY A 301 -6.11 8.86 4.05
C GLY A 301 -7.01 8.52 2.87
N GLN A 302 -6.76 9.09 1.69
CA GLN A 302 -7.50 8.82 0.46
C GLN A 302 -7.41 7.35 0.05
N MET A 303 -6.19 6.80 0.00
CA MET A 303 -5.96 5.38 -0.29
C MET A 303 -6.68 4.47 0.70
N GLY A 304 -6.60 4.79 2.00
CA GLY A 304 -7.25 4.03 3.07
C GLY A 304 -8.77 4.05 2.95
N VAL A 305 -9.38 5.22 2.74
CA VAL A 305 -10.84 5.36 2.61
C VAL A 305 -11.35 4.67 1.34
N ALA A 306 -10.67 4.83 0.20
CA ALA A 306 -11.05 4.17 -1.05
C ALA A 306 -10.98 2.64 -0.93
N ALA A 307 -9.92 2.12 -0.35
CA ALA A 307 -9.77 0.69 -0.08
C ALA A 307 -10.81 0.19 0.92
N ALA A 308 -11.08 0.93 1.99
CA ALA A 308 -12.12 0.60 2.98
C ALA A 308 -13.53 0.54 2.34
N ALA A 309 -13.86 1.50 1.48
CA ALA A 309 -15.11 1.51 0.73
C ALA A 309 -15.22 0.29 -0.20
N THR A 310 -14.14 -0.05 -0.91
CA THR A 310 -14.10 -1.23 -1.78
C THR A 310 -14.25 -2.53 -1.00
N VAL A 311 -13.61 -2.65 0.17
CA VAL A 311 -13.79 -3.79 1.09
C VAL A 311 -15.24 -3.86 1.60
N ALA A 312 -15.86 -2.72 1.96
CA ALA A 312 -17.26 -2.69 2.37
C ALA A 312 -18.19 -3.20 1.25
N ILE A 313 -17.94 -2.79 0.00
CA ILE A 313 -18.65 -3.28 -1.18
C ILE A 313 -18.45 -4.79 -1.34
N ALA A 314 -17.21 -5.31 -1.20
CA ALA A 314 -16.92 -6.73 -1.28
C ALA A 314 -17.68 -7.54 -0.21
N VAL A 315 -17.75 -7.04 1.03
CA VAL A 315 -18.55 -7.65 2.11
C VAL A 315 -20.03 -7.68 1.74
N LEU A 316 -20.60 -6.56 1.26
CA LEU A 316 -22.01 -6.48 0.87
C LEU A 316 -22.34 -7.45 -0.28
N ILE A 317 -21.45 -7.58 -1.26
CA ILE A 317 -21.58 -8.51 -2.37
C ILE A 317 -21.51 -9.96 -1.87
N ALA A 318 -20.59 -10.29 -0.98
CA ALA A 318 -20.47 -11.62 -0.40
C ALA A 318 -21.73 -12.03 0.41
N LEU A 319 -22.39 -11.06 1.05
CA LEU A 319 -23.59 -11.30 1.86
C LEU A 319 -24.90 -11.26 1.08
N SER A 320 -24.93 -10.65 -0.10
CA SER A 320 -26.17 -10.44 -0.88
C SER A 320 -26.12 -11.06 -2.29
N LEU A 321 -25.17 -10.63 -3.13
CA LEU A 321 -25.04 -11.13 -4.50
C LEU A 321 -24.62 -12.60 -4.55
N LEU A 322 -23.66 -13.00 -3.73
CA LEU A 322 -23.19 -14.39 -3.70
C LEU A 322 -24.31 -15.39 -3.36
N PRO A 323 -25.16 -15.18 -2.33
CA PRO A 323 -26.34 -16.05 -2.11
C PRO A 323 -27.31 -16.07 -3.28
N ALA A 324 -27.48 -14.94 -3.99
CA ALA A 324 -28.31 -14.91 -5.21
C ALA A 324 -27.71 -15.79 -6.33
N LEU A 325 -26.38 -15.70 -6.53
CA LEU A 325 -25.66 -16.53 -7.49
C LEU A 325 -25.68 -18.02 -7.11
N LEU A 326 -25.60 -18.35 -5.81
CA LEU A 326 -25.81 -19.70 -5.31
C LEU A 326 -27.23 -20.20 -5.63
N GLY A 327 -28.23 -19.32 -5.66
CA GLY A 327 -29.59 -19.63 -6.09
C GLY A 327 -29.70 -20.01 -7.58
N PHE A 328 -28.81 -19.49 -8.44
CA PHE A 328 -28.72 -19.93 -9.86
C PHE A 328 -27.92 -21.23 -10.00
N ALA A 329 -26.84 -21.37 -9.22
CA ALA A 329 -25.95 -22.53 -9.29
C ALA A 329 -26.55 -23.79 -8.64
N GLY A 330 -27.30 -23.64 -7.54
CA GLY A 330 -27.94 -24.73 -6.81
C GLY A 330 -26.95 -25.82 -6.39
N ARG A 331 -27.28 -27.06 -6.66
CA ARG A 331 -26.42 -28.24 -6.35
C ARG A 331 -25.23 -28.42 -7.30
N LYS A 332 -25.14 -27.67 -8.42
CA LYS A 332 -24.00 -27.74 -9.36
C LYS A 332 -22.68 -27.31 -8.72
N VAL A 333 -22.72 -26.60 -7.61
CA VAL A 333 -21.56 -26.22 -6.79
C VAL A 333 -20.86 -27.44 -6.17
N VAL A 334 -21.60 -28.56 -5.97
CA VAL A 334 -21.04 -29.82 -5.48
C VAL A 334 -20.52 -30.61 -6.69
N GLY A 335 -19.21 -30.66 -6.89
CA GLY A 335 -18.59 -31.41 -7.98
C GLY A 335 -18.89 -32.91 -7.92
N LYS A 336 -18.86 -33.57 -9.07
CA LYS A 336 -19.18 -35.01 -9.23
C LYS A 336 -18.30 -35.96 -8.35
N HIS A 337 -17.17 -35.50 -7.85
CA HIS A 337 -16.19 -36.25 -7.06
C HIS A 337 -16.25 -35.95 -5.56
N ALA A 338 -17.25 -35.24 -5.09
CA ALA A 338 -17.38 -34.81 -3.68
C ALA A 338 -18.01 -35.87 -2.76
N ARG A 339 -17.90 -37.18 -3.05
CA ARG A 339 -18.17 -38.20 -2.04
C ARG A 339 -17.03 -38.21 -1.03
N PRO A 340 -17.30 -38.10 0.28
CA PRO A 340 -16.25 -38.25 1.27
C PRO A 340 -15.65 -39.63 1.09
N LYS A 341 -14.39 -39.71 0.67
CA LYS A 341 -13.63 -40.96 0.79
C LYS A 341 -13.54 -41.23 2.29
N GLN A 342 -14.32 -42.20 2.78
CA GLN A 342 -14.17 -42.82 4.09
C GLN A 342 -12.88 -43.64 4.14
N ASN A 343 -11.76 -43.10 3.70
CA ASN A 343 -10.47 -43.68 4.00
C ASN A 343 -10.09 -43.16 5.38
N GLY A 344 -10.09 -44.01 6.38
CA GLY A 344 -9.83 -43.72 7.79
C GLY A 344 -8.48 -43.08 8.15
N LYS A 345 -7.86 -42.38 7.20
CA LYS A 345 -6.64 -41.60 7.43
C LYS A 345 -7.00 -40.20 7.91
N PRO A 346 -6.43 -39.72 9.03
CA PRO A 346 -6.69 -38.41 9.58
C PRO A 346 -6.28 -37.32 8.57
N ALA A 347 -7.06 -36.25 8.51
CA ALA A 347 -6.79 -35.10 7.63
C ALA A 347 -5.40 -34.51 7.92
N MET A 348 -4.76 -33.92 6.90
CA MET A 348 -3.41 -33.34 7.04
C MET A 348 -3.34 -32.27 8.14
N GLY A 349 -4.36 -31.40 8.26
CA GLY A 349 -4.45 -30.40 9.31
C GLY A 349 -4.55 -31.03 10.72
N GLU A 350 -5.31 -32.16 10.86
CA GLU A 350 -5.40 -32.88 12.12
C GLU A 350 -4.05 -33.52 12.51
N ARG A 351 -3.35 -34.09 11.53
CA ARG A 351 -2.00 -34.68 11.76
C ARG A 351 -1.00 -33.59 12.19
N TRP A 352 -1.05 -32.45 11.53
CA TRP A 352 -0.19 -31.30 11.86
C TRP A 352 -0.49 -30.77 13.27
N ALA A 353 -1.76 -30.54 13.60
CA ALA A 353 -2.16 -30.06 14.93
C ALA A 353 -1.74 -31.02 16.05
N ARG A 354 -1.85 -32.35 15.83
CA ARG A 354 -1.36 -33.35 16.78
C ARG A 354 0.16 -33.33 16.92
N TYR A 355 0.89 -33.17 15.81
CA TYR A 355 2.35 -33.04 15.83
C TYR A 355 2.80 -31.82 16.63
N VAL A 356 2.23 -30.65 16.32
CA VAL A 356 2.50 -29.40 17.03
C VAL A 356 2.11 -29.50 18.51
N GLY A 357 0.96 -30.08 18.82
CA GLY A 357 0.50 -30.28 20.20
C GLY A 357 1.41 -31.22 21.02
N ARG A 358 2.05 -32.21 20.35
CA ARG A 358 3.01 -33.13 20.99
C ARG A 358 4.38 -32.44 21.21
N HIS A 359 4.84 -31.65 20.25
CA HIS A 359 6.16 -30.99 20.26
C HIS A 359 6.02 -29.47 20.45
N ARG A 360 5.08 -29.02 21.25
CA ARG A 360 4.64 -27.61 21.37
C ARG A 360 5.76 -26.63 21.67
N VAL A 361 6.68 -26.98 22.59
CA VAL A 361 7.79 -26.06 22.98
C VAL A 361 8.84 -25.96 21.87
N PRO A 362 9.45 -27.05 21.36
CA PRO A 362 10.44 -26.92 20.29
C PRO A 362 9.87 -26.31 19.02
N VAL A 363 8.65 -26.63 18.64
CA VAL A 363 7.99 -26.03 17.47
C VAL A 363 7.80 -24.53 17.66
N LEU A 364 7.32 -24.10 18.85
CA LEU A 364 7.15 -22.69 19.17
C LEU A 364 8.50 -21.94 19.13
N VAL A 365 9.50 -22.48 19.80
CA VAL A 365 10.84 -21.86 19.83
C VAL A 365 11.43 -21.75 18.43
N THR A 366 11.39 -22.81 17.64
CA THR A 366 11.90 -22.81 16.26
C THR A 366 11.17 -21.79 15.39
N ALA A 367 9.83 -21.71 15.50
CA ALA A 367 9.05 -20.76 14.72
C ALA A 367 9.34 -19.30 15.14
N VAL A 368 9.44 -19.03 16.44
CA VAL A 368 9.77 -17.68 16.95
C VAL A 368 11.21 -17.28 16.55
N VAL A 369 12.18 -18.18 16.73
CA VAL A 369 13.56 -17.91 16.31
C VAL A 369 13.64 -17.68 14.81
N GLY A 370 12.93 -18.49 13.99
CA GLY A 370 12.86 -18.29 12.55
C GLY A 370 12.30 -16.92 12.16
N LEU A 371 11.21 -16.48 12.84
CA LEU A 371 10.66 -15.13 12.64
C LEU A 371 11.66 -14.04 13.00
N LEU A 372 12.36 -14.18 14.14
CA LEU A 372 13.36 -13.20 14.58
C LEU A 372 14.53 -13.11 13.62
N VAL A 373 15.00 -14.24 13.07
CA VAL A 373 16.08 -14.26 12.07
C VAL A 373 15.65 -13.52 10.80
N VAL A 374 14.45 -13.78 10.31
CA VAL A 374 13.88 -13.06 9.13
C VAL A 374 13.67 -11.59 9.41
N ALA A 375 13.43 -11.21 10.66
CA ALA A 375 13.23 -9.84 11.10
C ALA A 375 14.53 -9.02 11.22
N ILE A 376 15.72 -9.66 11.31
CA ILE A 376 17.01 -8.96 11.50
C ILE A 376 17.24 -7.82 10.49
N PRO A 377 17.03 -8.00 9.17
CA PRO A 377 17.25 -6.92 8.21
C PRO A 377 16.41 -5.67 8.47
N ALA A 378 15.25 -5.80 9.11
CA ALA A 378 14.41 -4.64 9.44
C ALA A 378 15.11 -3.61 10.35
N LEU A 379 16.14 -4.01 11.10
CA LEU A 379 16.93 -3.11 11.95
C LEU A 379 17.78 -2.12 11.14
N SER A 380 18.07 -2.42 9.88
CA SER A 380 18.81 -1.55 8.95
C SER A 380 17.91 -0.85 7.93
N MET A 381 16.59 -0.84 8.17
CA MET A 381 15.63 -0.23 7.24
C MET A 381 15.87 1.27 7.13
N GLN A 382 16.18 1.71 5.92
CA GLN A 382 16.26 3.11 5.54
C GLN A 382 14.99 3.49 4.80
N LEU A 383 14.38 4.60 5.20
CA LEU A 383 13.17 5.12 4.58
C LEU A 383 13.53 6.23 3.60
N GLY A 384 12.87 6.28 2.45
CA GLY A 384 13.06 7.33 1.46
C GLY A 384 11.87 7.39 0.51
N LEU A 385 11.82 8.43 -0.32
CA LEU A 385 10.88 8.47 -1.44
C LEU A 385 11.61 8.07 -2.74
N PRO A 386 10.88 7.54 -3.74
CA PRO A 386 11.46 7.27 -5.05
C PRO A 386 12.08 8.51 -5.66
N THR A 387 13.30 8.38 -6.14
CA THR A 387 14.06 9.43 -6.83
C THR A 387 14.62 8.89 -8.13
N ASP A 388 15.18 9.75 -8.98
CA ASP A 388 15.89 9.31 -10.18
C ASP A 388 17.06 8.36 -9.84
N ALA A 389 17.62 8.45 -8.60
CA ALA A 389 18.64 7.54 -8.08
C ALA A 389 18.15 6.10 -7.85
N THR A 390 16.85 5.91 -7.64
CA THR A 390 16.24 4.59 -7.39
C THR A 390 15.49 4.05 -8.60
N ALA A 391 15.51 4.76 -9.72
CA ALA A 391 14.95 4.31 -10.98
C ALA A 391 15.74 3.12 -11.56
N ALA A 392 15.12 2.35 -12.45
CA ALA A 392 15.76 1.20 -13.11
C ALA A 392 17.10 1.60 -13.76
N PRO A 393 18.17 0.78 -13.68
CA PRO A 393 19.51 1.13 -14.16
C PRO A 393 19.55 1.57 -15.62
N ASP A 394 18.70 0.97 -16.46
CA ASP A 394 18.62 1.26 -17.89
C ASP A 394 17.71 2.44 -18.24
N SER A 395 16.97 2.97 -17.26
CA SER A 395 16.08 4.12 -17.46
C SER A 395 16.86 5.40 -17.73
N THR A 396 16.27 6.28 -18.53
CA THR A 396 16.87 7.59 -18.82
C THR A 396 17.02 8.43 -17.53
N GLN A 397 16.10 8.29 -16.57
CA GLN A 397 16.18 8.99 -15.27
C GLN A 397 17.43 8.60 -14.49
N ARG A 398 17.71 7.29 -14.37
CA ARG A 398 18.91 6.78 -13.68
C ARG A 398 20.19 7.21 -14.38
N LYS A 399 20.21 7.12 -15.72
CA LYS A 399 21.37 7.53 -16.51
C LYS A 399 21.64 9.04 -16.39
N ALA A 400 20.57 9.87 -16.45
CA ALA A 400 20.68 11.31 -16.22
C ALA A 400 21.22 11.61 -14.82
N TYR A 401 20.69 10.95 -13.77
CA TYR A 401 21.17 11.10 -12.40
C TYR A 401 22.67 10.79 -12.31
N ASN A 402 23.11 9.69 -12.91
CA ASN A 402 24.52 9.27 -12.89
C ASN A 402 25.45 10.26 -13.63
N LEU A 403 25.00 10.77 -14.80
CA LEU A 403 25.75 11.78 -15.54
C LEU A 403 25.88 13.10 -14.77
N ILE A 404 24.80 13.55 -14.15
CA ILE A 404 24.80 14.78 -13.33
C ILE A 404 25.72 14.57 -12.12
N SER A 405 25.61 13.43 -11.44
CA SER A 405 26.50 13.11 -10.31
C SER A 405 27.97 13.09 -10.72
N LYS A 406 28.28 12.51 -11.88
CA LYS A 406 29.65 12.43 -12.44
C LYS A 406 30.22 13.82 -12.77
N GLY A 407 29.39 14.69 -13.35
CA GLY A 407 29.84 16.02 -13.81
C GLY A 407 29.87 17.10 -12.73
N PHE A 408 28.95 17.04 -11.77
CA PHE A 408 28.68 18.14 -10.83
C PHE A 408 28.63 17.72 -9.36
N GLY A 409 28.74 16.42 -9.06
CA GLY A 409 28.58 15.88 -7.71
C GLY A 409 27.12 15.46 -7.42
N GLU A 410 26.95 14.53 -6.47
CA GLU A 410 25.66 13.91 -6.17
C GLU A 410 24.60 14.92 -5.69
N GLY A 411 25.02 15.92 -4.91
CA GLY A 411 24.12 16.93 -4.35
C GLY A 411 23.43 17.82 -5.37
N THR A 412 24.00 17.93 -6.59
CA THR A 412 23.34 18.67 -7.70
C THR A 412 22.02 18.02 -8.12
N ASN A 413 21.82 16.73 -7.82
CA ASN A 413 20.56 16.05 -8.07
C ASN A 413 19.45 16.41 -7.06
N GLY A 414 19.80 17.03 -5.94
CA GLY A 414 18.85 17.39 -4.88
C GLY A 414 19.10 18.78 -4.29
N PRO A 415 19.04 19.85 -5.10
CA PRO A 415 19.24 21.19 -4.57
C PRO A 415 18.15 21.55 -3.56
N LEU A 416 18.53 22.28 -2.51
CA LEU A 416 17.61 22.85 -1.53
C LEU A 416 17.29 24.28 -1.94
N ILE A 417 16.04 24.66 -1.77
CA ILE A 417 15.59 26.05 -1.98
C ILE A 417 15.36 26.67 -0.62
N VAL A 418 16.08 27.73 -0.29
CA VAL A 418 15.91 28.46 0.95
C VAL A 418 15.20 29.76 0.64
N VAL A 419 14.07 29.97 1.27
CA VAL A 419 13.28 31.19 1.24
C VAL A 419 13.69 32.02 2.46
N ILE A 420 14.17 33.25 2.22
CA ILE A 420 14.59 34.20 3.24
C ILE A 420 13.53 35.30 3.27
N ASP A 421 12.63 35.25 4.22
CA ASP A 421 11.64 36.27 4.48
C ASP A 421 12.29 37.36 5.36
N SER A 422 12.55 38.53 4.76
CA SER A 422 13.17 39.67 5.40
C SER A 422 12.21 40.85 5.56
N ALA A 423 10.89 40.63 5.45
CA ALA A 423 9.89 41.70 5.56
C ALA A 423 9.97 42.48 6.90
N ASN A 424 10.44 41.82 7.96
CA ASN A 424 10.60 42.42 9.29
C ASN A 424 12.04 42.92 9.56
N ALA A 425 12.95 42.79 8.59
CA ALA A 425 14.34 43.23 8.75
C ALA A 425 14.48 44.73 8.47
N PRO A 426 15.29 45.48 9.26
CA PRO A 426 15.58 46.88 8.99
C PRO A 426 16.23 47.09 7.62
N ASP A 427 17.07 46.16 7.17
CA ASP A 427 17.67 46.11 5.83
C ASP A 427 17.51 44.68 5.27
N PRO A 428 16.51 44.45 4.40
CA PRO A 428 16.25 43.15 3.82
C PRO A 428 17.42 42.56 3.04
N ARG A 429 18.20 43.39 2.37
CA ARG A 429 19.33 42.93 1.54
C ARG A 429 20.52 42.52 2.39
N ALA A 430 20.83 43.30 3.43
CA ALA A 430 21.88 42.94 4.37
C ALA A 430 21.54 41.66 5.13
N ALA A 431 20.30 41.52 5.56
CA ALA A 431 19.80 40.31 6.25
C ALA A 431 19.87 39.04 5.35
N ALA A 432 19.49 39.16 4.08
CA ALA A 432 19.60 38.07 3.11
C ALA A 432 21.05 37.71 2.79
N THR A 433 21.96 38.68 2.75
CA THR A 433 23.40 38.44 2.56
C THR A 433 23.98 37.68 3.76
N GLU A 434 23.68 38.14 5.00
CA GLU A 434 24.14 37.47 6.23
C GLU A 434 23.63 36.06 6.32
N ALA A 435 22.36 35.82 5.97
CA ALA A 435 21.76 34.47 5.92
C ALA A 435 22.50 33.59 4.89
N THR A 436 22.74 34.09 3.68
CA THR A 436 23.47 33.37 2.62
C THR A 436 24.89 33.02 3.06
N ASP A 437 25.61 33.97 3.64
CA ASP A 437 26.96 33.77 4.16
C ASP A 437 27.00 32.74 5.32
N SER A 438 26.00 32.76 6.19
CA SER A 438 25.86 31.80 7.28
C SER A 438 25.63 30.41 6.74
N ILE A 439 24.73 30.24 5.78
CA ILE A 439 24.43 28.95 5.15
C ILE A 439 25.66 28.41 4.41
N SER A 440 26.41 29.27 3.71
CA SER A 440 27.59 28.86 2.94
C SER A 440 28.71 28.22 3.78
N ARG A 441 28.73 28.51 5.09
CA ARG A 441 29.69 27.94 6.05
C ARG A 441 29.29 26.63 6.69
N LEU A 442 28.07 26.17 6.43
CA LEU A 442 27.59 24.90 6.99
C LEU A 442 28.36 23.71 6.42
N PRO A 443 28.55 22.67 7.21
CA PRO A 443 29.03 21.38 6.70
C PRO A 443 28.13 20.89 5.57
N ASP A 444 28.70 20.16 4.63
CA ASP A 444 27.99 19.58 3.48
C ASP A 444 27.46 20.56 2.43
N VAL A 445 27.69 21.86 2.54
CA VAL A 445 27.39 22.84 1.49
C VAL A 445 28.48 22.83 0.44
N ALA A 446 28.14 22.52 -0.83
CA ALA A 446 29.03 22.62 -1.98
C ALA A 446 29.02 24.02 -2.60
N ALA A 447 27.82 24.59 -2.79
CA ALA A 447 27.65 25.93 -3.37
C ALA A 447 26.33 26.56 -2.89
N VAL A 448 26.30 27.87 -2.88
CA VAL A 448 25.11 28.69 -2.60
C VAL A 448 24.98 29.71 -3.72
N THR A 449 23.79 29.87 -4.32
CA THR A 449 23.55 30.85 -5.34
C THR A 449 23.38 32.25 -4.74
N GLN A 450 23.49 33.29 -5.58
CA GLN A 450 23.17 34.64 -5.16
C GLN A 450 21.67 34.77 -4.82
N ALA A 451 21.36 35.57 -3.82
CA ALA A 451 19.98 35.83 -3.40
C ALA A 451 19.20 36.55 -4.51
N GLN A 452 18.11 35.96 -4.93
CA GLN A 452 17.16 36.53 -5.88
C GLN A 452 15.98 37.12 -5.13
N PHE A 453 15.80 38.45 -5.20
CA PHE A 453 14.71 39.11 -4.52
C PHE A 453 13.43 39.14 -5.35
N ASN A 454 12.29 39.07 -4.66
CA ASN A 454 10.99 39.35 -5.26
C ASN A 454 10.85 40.82 -5.66
N THR A 455 9.74 41.14 -6.30
CA THR A 455 9.45 42.52 -6.79
C THR A 455 9.42 43.55 -5.65
N ASP A 456 8.94 43.16 -4.48
CA ASP A 456 8.81 44.02 -3.30
C ASP A 456 10.13 44.16 -2.54
N GLY A 457 11.14 43.34 -2.82
CA GLY A 457 12.46 43.35 -2.21
C GLY A 457 12.48 42.88 -0.74
N ASP A 458 11.40 42.28 -0.25
CA ASP A 458 11.22 41.84 1.12
C ASP A 458 11.50 40.35 1.32
N THR A 459 11.55 39.59 0.25
CA THR A 459 11.77 38.12 0.28
C THR A 459 12.84 37.75 -0.75
N ALA A 460 13.80 36.94 -0.34
CA ALA A 460 14.86 36.45 -1.23
C ALA A 460 14.83 34.94 -1.35
N LEU A 461 15.24 34.42 -2.49
CA LEU A 461 15.36 33.00 -2.83
C LEU A 461 16.83 32.67 -3.05
N VAL A 462 17.29 31.59 -2.40
CA VAL A 462 18.66 31.10 -2.51
C VAL A 462 18.62 29.61 -2.78
N THR A 463 19.39 29.11 -3.74
CA THR A 463 19.57 27.70 -3.97
C THR A 463 20.84 27.21 -3.29
N VAL A 464 20.72 26.18 -2.45
CA VAL A 464 21.84 25.53 -1.76
C VAL A 464 22.06 24.16 -2.39
N ILE A 465 23.27 23.92 -2.86
CA ILE A 465 23.69 22.65 -3.44
C ILE A 465 24.48 21.91 -2.37
N PRO A 466 23.98 20.75 -1.83
CA PRO A 466 24.73 19.91 -0.92
C PRO A 466 25.95 19.27 -1.61
N LYS A 467 26.92 18.78 -0.84
CA LYS A 467 27.98 17.88 -1.34
C LYS A 467 27.47 16.45 -1.49
N SER A 468 26.64 16.04 -0.57
CA SER A 468 26.05 14.69 -0.49
C SER A 468 24.78 14.57 -1.33
N GLY A 469 24.39 13.35 -1.64
CA GLY A 469 23.19 13.05 -2.42
C GLY A 469 21.88 13.34 -1.65
N PRO A 470 20.75 13.52 -2.37
CA PRO A 470 19.48 13.98 -1.81
C PRO A 470 18.89 13.04 -0.71
N SER A 471 19.23 11.76 -0.72
CA SER A 471 18.74 10.77 0.26
C SER A 471 19.76 10.43 1.35
N SER A 472 20.82 11.24 1.50
CA SER A 472 21.86 10.99 2.49
C SER A 472 21.51 11.63 3.84
N GLU A 473 21.95 10.99 4.93
CA GLU A 473 21.83 11.53 6.29
C GLU A 473 22.52 12.91 6.42
N ALA A 474 23.61 13.14 5.69
CA ALA A 474 24.31 14.44 5.70
C ALA A 474 23.43 15.56 5.12
N THR A 475 22.67 15.29 4.07
CA THR A 475 21.70 16.25 3.51
C THR A 475 20.54 16.51 4.48
N GLU A 476 20.04 15.48 5.19
CA GLU A 476 19.01 15.66 6.24
C GLU A 476 19.53 16.55 7.36
N GLN A 477 20.76 16.30 7.83
CA GLN A 477 21.41 17.11 8.85
C GLN A 477 21.67 18.56 8.38
N LEU A 478 21.98 18.76 7.08
CA LEU A 478 22.10 20.10 6.50
C LEU A 478 20.77 20.85 6.54
N VAL A 479 19.67 20.22 6.12
CA VAL A 479 18.33 20.82 6.19
C VAL A 479 17.98 21.22 7.63
N ALA A 480 18.18 20.33 8.59
CA ALA A 480 17.98 20.62 10.02
C ALA A 480 18.86 21.82 10.48
N SER A 481 20.15 21.84 10.08
CA SER A 481 21.08 22.91 10.43
C SER A 481 20.68 24.28 9.87
N ILE A 482 20.12 24.33 8.65
CA ILE A 482 19.60 25.57 8.07
C ILE A 482 18.37 26.04 8.84
N ARG A 483 17.47 25.12 9.19
CA ARG A 483 16.27 25.43 9.98
C ARG A 483 16.62 25.96 11.39
N ASP A 484 17.57 25.34 12.06
CA ASP A 484 18.06 25.79 13.37
C ASP A 484 18.68 27.19 13.37
N GLN A 485 19.19 27.62 12.21
CA GLN A 485 19.68 28.99 12.05
C GLN A 485 18.56 30.03 11.97
N SER A 486 17.35 29.64 11.55
CA SER A 486 16.23 30.56 11.35
C SER A 486 15.93 31.39 12.60
N ASP A 487 15.88 30.73 13.78
CA ASP A 487 15.58 31.41 15.06
C ASP A 487 16.68 32.42 15.44
N ARG A 488 17.96 32.04 15.23
CA ARG A 488 19.10 32.91 15.52
C ARG A 488 19.13 34.14 14.60
N LEU A 489 18.93 33.96 13.30
CA LEU A 489 18.89 35.03 12.32
C LEU A 489 17.66 35.92 12.50
N SER A 490 16.52 35.35 12.84
CA SER A 490 15.30 36.09 13.15
C SER A 490 15.50 37.04 14.34
N GLY A 491 16.19 36.58 15.39
CA GLY A 491 16.54 37.44 16.53
C GLY A 491 17.59 38.50 16.23
N ALA A 492 18.54 38.25 15.32
CA ALA A 492 19.64 39.14 15.02
C ALA A 492 19.29 40.18 13.91
N THR A 493 18.61 39.71 12.87
CA THR A 493 18.38 40.53 11.64
C THR A 493 16.91 40.76 11.34
N GLY A 494 15.97 40.05 12.00
CA GLY A 494 14.55 40.06 11.65
C GLY A 494 14.20 39.14 10.45
N ALA A 495 15.16 38.45 9.84
CA ALA A 495 14.94 37.56 8.71
C ALA A 495 14.60 36.13 9.19
N LYS A 496 13.61 35.51 8.56
CA LYS A 496 13.20 34.12 8.81
C LYS A 496 13.58 33.23 7.64
N LEU A 497 14.21 32.08 7.93
CA LEU A 497 14.56 31.09 6.93
C LEU A 497 13.49 29.99 6.88
N SER A 498 13.19 29.52 5.67
CA SER A 498 12.39 28.32 5.45
C SER A 498 13.02 27.51 4.31
N VAL A 499 13.13 26.20 4.52
CA VAL A 499 13.76 25.30 3.54
C VAL A 499 12.70 24.53 2.78
N THR A 500 12.79 24.54 1.45
CA THR A 500 11.91 23.79 0.55
C THR A 500 12.67 23.20 -0.63
N GLY A 501 11.98 22.77 -1.65
CA GLY A 501 12.50 21.98 -2.76
C GLY A 501 12.19 20.50 -2.59
N GLN A 502 12.36 19.72 -3.65
CA GLN A 502 12.00 18.30 -3.68
C GLN A 502 12.66 17.52 -2.53
N THR A 503 13.93 17.77 -2.26
CA THR A 503 14.69 17.09 -1.20
C THR A 503 14.13 17.40 0.20
N ALA A 504 13.88 18.68 0.50
CA ALA A 504 13.32 19.07 1.81
C ALA A 504 11.90 18.52 2.01
N LEU A 505 11.07 18.53 0.96
CA LEU A 505 9.76 17.89 1.00
C LEU A 505 9.85 16.39 1.31
N GLN A 506 10.79 15.67 0.68
CA GLN A 506 11.00 14.24 0.92
C GLN A 506 11.43 13.94 2.36
N ILE A 507 12.30 14.79 2.92
CA ILE A 507 12.73 14.72 4.33
C ILE A 507 11.53 14.89 5.25
N ASP A 508 10.74 15.97 5.06
CA ASP A 508 9.55 16.26 5.88
C ASP A 508 8.51 15.15 5.81
N VAL A 509 8.30 14.56 4.63
CA VAL A 509 7.44 13.38 4.44
C VAL A 509 7.92 12.22 5.27
N SER A 510 9.21 11.89 5.17
CA SER A 510 9.81 10.75 5.86
C SER A 510 9.76 10.93 7.37
N GLU A 511 10.08 12.12 7.89
CA GLU A 511 9.99 12.44 9.31
C GLU A 511 8.55 12.34 9.84
N LYS A 512 7.58 12.91 9.10
CA LYS A 512 6.17 12.86 9.49
C LYS A 512 5.62 11.43 9.50
N LEU A 513 6.01 10.61 8.52
CA LEU A 513 5.65 9.21 8.45
C LEU A 513 6.28 8.40 9.59
N ALA A 514 7.58 8.60 9.84
CA ALA A 514 8.28 7.94 10.94
C ALA A 514 7.64 8.31 12.30
N GLY A 515 7.33 9.59 12.52
CA GLY A 515 6.66 10.07 13.73
C GLY A 515 5.24 9.51 13.89
N ALA A 516 4.51 9.28 12.80
CA ALA A 516 3.14 8.74 12.82
C ALA A 516 3.09 7.21 13.00
N MET A 517 4.17 6.49 12.71
CA MET A 517 4.19 5.03 12.69
C MET A 517 3.84 4.41 14.05
N LEU A 518 4.45 4.86 15.14
CA LEU A 518 4.17 4.33 16.49
C LEU A 518 2.76 4.66 17.00
N PRO A 519 2.26 5.90 16.91
CA PRO A 519 0.87 6.21 17.25
C PRO A 519 -0.15 5.39 16.43
N TYR A 520 0.08 5.26 15.13
CA TYR A 520 -0.78 4.47 14.26
C TYR A 520 -0.77 2.98 14.63
N LEU A 521 0.41 2.40 14.84
CA LEU A 521 0.55 1.01 15.30
C LEU A 521 -0.16 0.80 16.63
N GLY A 522 0.00 1.72 17.59
CA GLY A 522 -0.68 1.68 18.89
C GLY A 522 -2.21 1.73 18.76
N LEU A 523 -2.73 2.58 17.88
CA LEU A 523 -4.16 2.68 17.58
C LEU A 523 -4.70 1.34 17.01
N ILE A 524 -4.05 0.81 15.98
CA ILE A 524 -4.47 -0.43 15.31
C ILE A 524 -4.43 -1.61 16.28
N VAL A 525 -3.32 -1.76 17.02
CA VAL A 525 -3.13 -2.82 18.01
C VAL A 525 -4.18 -2.71 19.13
N GLY A 526 -4.44 -1.50 19.62
CA GLY A 526 -5.43 -1.25 20.66
C GLY A 526 -6.85 -1.58 20.21
N LEU A 527 -7.26 -1.10 19.05
CA LEU A 527 -8.59 -1.40 18.48
C LEU A 527 -8.77 -2.89 18.22
N ALA A 528 -7.74 -3.55 17.68
CA ALA A 528 -7.71 -4.99 17.49
C ALA A 528 -7.91 -5.76 18.78
N PHE A 529 -7.11 -5.42 19.77
CA PHE A 529 -7.16 -6.06 21.07
C PHE A 529 -8.58 -5.96 21.67
N LEU A 530 -9.16 -4.77 21.61
CA LEU A 530 -10.52 -4.53 22.11
C LEU A 530 -11.56 -5.35 21.33
N LEU A 531 -11.50 -5.33 19.99
CA LEU A 531 -12.45 -6.04 19.15
C LEU A 531 -12.36 -7.55 19.37
N LEU A 532 -11.14 -8.11 19.35
CA LEU A 532 -10.94 -9.54 19.59
C LEU A 532 -11.32 -9.94 21.01
N MET A 533 -11.12 -9.06 22.00
CA MET A 533 -11.55 -9.28 23.38
C MET A 533 -13.08 -9.39 23.46
N VAL A 534 -13.81 -8.56 22.75
CA VAL A 534 -15.28 -8.64 22.66
C VAL A 534 -15.71 -9.94 21.98
N VAL A 535 -15.08 -10.28 20.85
CA VAL A 535 -15.42 -11.49 20.06
C VAL A 535 -15.11 -12.76 20.83
N PHE A 536 -13.91 -12.90 21.38
CA PHE A 536 -13.48 -14.16 22.03
C PHE A 536 -13.75 -14.22 23.52
N ARG A 537 -14.18 -13.11 24.16
CA ARG A 537 -14.38 -13.03 25.61
C ARG A 537 -13.19 -13.60 26.40
N SER A 538 -12.00 -13.21 26.00
CA SER A 538 -10.71 -13.61 26.57
C SER A 538 -9.74 -12.44 26.45
N ILE A 539 -8.79 -12.31 27.37
CA ILE A 539 -7.68 -11.36 27.28
C ILE A 539 -6.47 -12.01 26.61
N ILE A 540 -6.26 -13.30 26.82
CA ILE A 540 -5.08 -14.04 26.36
C ILE A 540 -5.11 -14.28 24.85
N VAL A 541 -6.29 -14.56 24.30
CA VAL A 541 -6.44 -14.79 22.85
C VAL A 541 -6.11 -13.53 22.04
N PRO A 542 -6.62 -12.33 22.35
CA PRO A 542 -6.18 -11.09 21.71
C PRO A 542 -4.69 -10.82 21.88
N LEU A 543 -4.16 -11.00 23.09
CA LEU A 543 -2.73 -10.74 23.37
C LEU A 543 -1.82 -11.58 22.48
N LYS A 544 -2.07 -12.90 22.40
CA LYS A 544 -1.29 -13.78 21.50
C LYS A 544 -1.47 -13.43 20.02
N ALA A 545 -2.68 -13.00 19.63
CA ALA A 545 -2.98 -12.63 18.26
C ALA A 545 -2.19 -11.38 17.85
N THR A 546 -2.16 -10.39 18.73
CA THR A 546 -1.40 -9.14 18.55
C THR A 546 0.11 -9.40 18.46
N LEU A 547 0.65 -10.22 19.39
CA LEU A 547 2.07 -10.58 19.36
C LEU A 547 2.44 -11.35 18.08
N GLY A 548 1.58 -12.27 17.64
CA GLY A 548 1.77 -12.98 16.38
C GLY A 548 1.74 -12.04 15.17
N PHE A 549 0.81 -11.09 15.14
CA PHE A 549 0.72 -10.06 14.11
C PHE A 549 1.98 -9.19 14.08
N LEU A 550 2.43 -8.67 15.23
CA LEU A 550 3.66 -7.88 15.30
C LEU A 550 4.86 -8.66 14.79
N GLY A 551 4.96 -9.95 15.16
CA GLY A 551 6.02 -10.82 14.65
C GLY A 551 5.99 -10.98 13.13
N SER A 552 4.81 -11.15 12.53
CA SER A 552 4.68 -11.24 11.07
C SER A 552 4.98 -9.93 10.37
N VAL A 553 4.58 -8.78 10.93
CA VAL A 553 4.90 -7.45 10.37
C VAL A 553 6.40 -7.19 10.36
N VAL A 554 7.08 -7.41 11.49
CA VAL A 554 8.54 -7.18 11.58
C VAL A 554 9.31 -8.14 10.67
N ALA A 555 8.90 -9.41 10.58
CA ALA A 555 9.48 -10.37 9.64
C ALA A 555 9.25 -9.94 8.17
N THR A 556 8.07 -9.38 7.87
CA THR A 556 7.78 -8.84 6.53
C THR A 556 8.68 -7.66 6.20
N PHE A 557 8.88 -6.73 7.14
CA PHE A 557 9.83 -5.63 6.96
C PHE A 557 11.25 -6.13 6.73
N GLY A 558 11.67 -7.16 7.48
CA GLY A 558 12.97 -7.79 7.26
C GLY A 558 13.13 -8.36 5.86
N ALA A 559 12.11 -9.07 5.36
CA ALA A 559 12.13 -9.60 4.00
C ALA A 559 12.12 -8.49 2.93
N VAL A 560 11.36 -7.42 3.14
CA VAL A 560 11.34 -6.25 2.23
C VAL A 560 12.71 -5.59 2.18
N VAL A 561 13.36 -5.38 3.33
CA VAL A 561 14.72 -4.82 3.38
C VAL A 561 15.72 -5.74 2.69
N ALA A 562 15.67 -7.06 2.94
CA ALA A 562 16.56 -8.02 2.33
C ALA A 562 16.46 -8.02 0.80
N VAL A 563 15.25 -7.86 0.25
CA VAL A 563 15.03 -7.86 -1.22
C VAL A 563 15.28 -6.49 -1.82
N PHE A 564 14.60 -5.45 -1.36
CA PHE A 564 14.58 -4.15 -2.02
C PHE A 564 15.71 -3.20 -1.58
N GLN A 565 16.33 -3.42 -0.43
CA GLN A 565 17.46 -2.59 0.04
C GLN A 565 18.80 -3.32 -0.09
N TRP A 566 18.86 -4.63 0.30
CA TRP A 566 20.09 -5.41 0.22
C TRP A 566 20.28 -6.16 -1.11
N GLY A 567 19.23 -6.27 -1.94
CA GLY A 567 19.32 -6.89 -3.26
C GLY A 567 19.28 -8.42 -3.27
N TRP A 568 18.70 -9.06 -2.23
CA TRP A 568 18.56 -10.51 -2.25
C TRP A 568 17.44 -10.91 -3.22
N LEU A 569 17.70 -11.90 -4.08
CA LEU A 569 16.73 -12.44 -5.03
C LEU A 569 16.19 -11.42 -6.07
N THR A 570 16.91 -10.33 -6.31
CA THR A 570 16.50 -9.28 -7.28
C THR A 570 16.26 -9.87 -8.67
N ASP A 571 17.18 -10.69 -9.17
CA ASP A 571 17.04 -11.33 -10.51
C ASP A 571 15.80 -12.23 -10.61
N LEU A 572 15.46 -12.93 -9.52
CA LEU A 572 14.30 -13.84 -9.50
C LEU A 572 12.98 -13.08 -9.45
N LEU A 573 12.95 -11.93 -8.78
CA LEU A 573 11.76 -11.14 -8.54
C LEU A 573 11.58 -9.99 -9.55
N GLY A 574 12.54 -9.82 -10.48
CA GLY A 574 12.53 -8.72 -11.44
C GLY A 574 12.66 -7.34 -10.77
N VAL A 575 13.46 -7.24 -9.69
CA VAL A 575 13.75 -5.98 -9.03
C VAL A 575 14.93 -5.31 -9.71
N ASP A 576 14.67 -4.29 -10.51
CA ASP A 576 15.68 -3.64 -11.35
C ASP A 576 16.68 -2.79 -10.56
N SER A 577 16.26 -2.24 -9.41
CA SER A 577 17.12 -1.38 -8.59
C SER A 577 16.85 -1.56 -7.10
N THR A 578 17.92 -1.48 -6.31
CA THR A 578 17.87 -1.47 -4.86
C THR A 578 17.97 -0.05 -4.33
N GLY A 579 17.35 0.23 -3.19
CA GLY A 579 17.38 1.55 -2.57
C GLY A 579 16.65 1.59 -1.23
N PRO A 580 16.50 2.79 -0.66
CA PRO A 580 15.70 2.98 0.55
C PRO A 580 14.27 2.46 0.35
N ILE A 581 13.70 1.93 1.42
CA ILE A 581 12.31 1.48 1.41
C ILE A 581 11.39 2.70 1.37
N MET A 582 10.39 2.68 0.49
CA MET A 582 9.46 3.79 0.36
C MET A 582 8.80 4.12 1.70
N SER A 583 8.93 5.37 2.15
CA SER A 583 8.52 5.81 3.49
C SER A 583 7.05 5.54 3.82
N MET A 584 6.16 5.50 2.81
CA MET A 584 4.74 5.19 2.99
C MET A 584 4.47 3.69 3.19
N LEU A 585 5.38 2.81 2.75
CA LEU A 585 5.17 1.37 2.72
C LEU A 585 4.93 0.76 4.11
N PRO A 586 5.72 1.06 5.17
CA PRO A 586 5.50 0.47 6.48
C PRO A 586 4.11 0.76 7.06
N ILE A 587 3.63 1.98 6.93
CA ILE A 587 2.31 2.37 7.45
C ILE A 587 1.19 1.66 6.68
N LEU A 588 1.27 1.62 5.36
CA LEU A 588 0.31 0.89 4.51
C LEU A 588 0.29 -0.60 4.87
N LEU A 589 1.47 -1.21 5.01
CA LEU A 589 1.59 -2.62 5.36
C LEU A 589 1.01 -2.95 6.73
N ILE A 590 1.27 -2.13 7.75
CA ILE A 590 0.70 -2.32 9.09
C ILE A 590 -0.83 -2.38 8.99
N GLY A 591 -1.46 -1.41 8.32
CA GLY A 591 -2.92 -1.36 8.20
C GLY A 591 -3.50 -2.54 7.42
N VAL A 592 -2.92 -2.84 6.27
CA VAL A 592 -3.41 -3.90 5.38
C VAL A 592 -3.18 -5.28 5.97
N LEU A 593 -1.94 -5.59 6.39
CA LEU A 593 -1.61 -6.89 7.00
C LEU A 593 -2.42 -7.12 8.27
N PHE A 594 -2.67 -6.06 9.06
CA PHE A 594 -3.51 -6.17 10.23
C PHE A 594 -4.92 -6.64 9.86
N GLY A 595 -5.56 -5.97 8.90
CA GLY A 595 -6.89 -6.35 8.44
C GLY A 595 -6.94 -7.82 7.99
N LEU A 596 -6.04 -8.21 7.09
CA LEU A 596 -5.95 -9.57 6.55
C LEU A 596 -5.59 -10.60 7.63
N ALA A 597 -4.71 -10.22 8.55
CA ALA A 597 -4.31 -11.10 9.64
C ALA A 597 -5.46 -11.40 10.59
N MET A 598 -6.34 -10.46 10.90
CA MET A 598 -7.42 -10.68 11.85
C MET A 598 -8.52 -11.62 11.34
N ASP A 599 -8.77 -11.65 10.05
CA ASP A 599 -9.81 -12.46 9.41
C ASP A 599 -9.64 -13.96 9.71
N TYR A 600 -8.46 -14.49 9.44
CA TYR A 600 -8.18 -15.91 9.71
C TYR A 600 -8.10 -16.25 11.20
N GLN A 601 -7.67 -15.30 12.01
CA GLN A 601 -7.64 -15.47 13.47
C GLN A 601 -9.05 -15.66 14.00
N VAL A 602 -9.98 -14.83 13.56
CA VAL A 602 -11.38 -14.96 13.96
C VAL A 602 -11.93 -16.33 13.53
N PHE A 603 -11.73 -16.71 12.27
CA PHE A 603 -12.27 -17.95 11.72
C PHE A 603 -11.74 -19.20 12.42
N LEU A 604 -10.42 -19.30 12.64
CA LEU A 604 -9.80 -20.50 13.23
C LEU A 604 -10.10 -20.62 14.71
N VAL A 605 -10.02 -19.51 15.46
CA VAL A 605 -10.17 -19.52 16.92
C VAL A 605 -11.64 -19.61 17.33
N THR A 606 -12.58 -19.09 16.54
CA THR A 606 -14.02 -19.28 16.80
C THR A 606 -14.39 -20.76 16.80
N ARG A 607 -13.86 -21.55 15.86
CA ARG A 607 -14.08 -23.00 15.84
C ARG A 607 -13.52 -23.72 17.07
N MET A 608 -12.31 -23.35 17.50
CA MET A 608 -11.73 -23.92 18.73
C MET A 608 -12.57 -23.57 19.95
N ARG A 609 -13.11 -22.35 20.00
CA ARG A 609 -13.96 -21.90 21.09
C ARG A 609 -15.31 -22.62 21.12
N GLU A 610 -15.93 -22.80 19.95
CA GLU A 610 -17.18 -23.54 19.80
C GLU A 610 -17.06 -24.93 20.43
N ASP A 611 -16.03 -25.70 20.06
CA ASP A 611 -15.80 -27.03 20.59
C ASP A 611 -15.50 -27.01 22.10
N TYR A 612 -14.71 -26.03 22.57
CA TYR A 612 -14.40 -25.91 24.00
C TYR A 612 -15.64 -25.58 24.86
N VAL A 613 -16.52 -24.69 24.39
CA VAL A 613 -17.76 -24.32 25.11
C VAL A 613 -18.75 -25.50 25.14
N HIS A 614 -18.73 -26.38 24.12
CA HIS A 614 -19.53 -27.60 24.08
C HIS A 614 -18.92 -28.74 24.88
N GLY A 615 -17.85 -28.49 25.67
CA GLY A 615 -17.32 -29.43 26.66
C GLY A 615 -16.14 -30.29 26.19
N ALA A 616 -15.56 -30.01 25.01
CA ALA A 616 -14.32 -30.65 24.60
C ALA A 616 -13.13 -30.19 25.47
N ASP A 617 -12.17 -31.10 25.72
CA ASP A 617 -10.91 -30.67 26.35
C ASP A 617 -10.22 -29.60 25.50
N ALA A 618 -9.53 -28.64 26.14
CA ALA A 618 -8.93 -27.51 25.48
C ALA A 618 -7.92 -27.93 24.36
N ARG A 619 -7.24 -29.05 24.52
CA ARG A 619 -6.32 -29.58 23.51
C ARG A 619 -7.06 -30.25 22.34
N ASP A 620 -8.12 -30.98 22.64
CA ASP A 620 -8.95 -31.60 21.61
C ASP A 620 -9.70 -30.56 20.79
N ALA A 621 -10.13 -29.48 21.41
CA ALA A 621 -10.72 -28.32 20.73
C ALA A 621 -9.75 -27.71 19.72
N VAL A 622 -8.45 -27.60 20.04
CA VAL A 622 -7.42 -27.13 19.07
C VAL A 622 -7.32 -28.09 17.89
N VAL A 623 -7.22 -29.38 18.12
CA VAL A 623 -7.11 -30.41 17.06
C VAL A 623 -8.35 -30.42 16.17
N SER A 624 -9.54 -30.33 16.77
CA SER A 624 -10.82 -30.32 16.06
C SER A 624 -10.95 -29.03 15.19
N GLY A 625 -10.62 -27.85 15.73
CA GLY A 625 -10.60 -26.61 14.98
C GLY A 625 -9.71 -26.70 13.73
N PHE A 626 -8.54 -27.34 13.86
CA PHE A 626 -7.63 -27.57 12.70
C PHE A 626 -8.17 -28.63 11.72
N LYS A 627 -8.82 -29.65 12.20
CA LYS A 627 -9.42 -30.69 11.34
C LYS A 627 -10.39 -30.08 10.32
N HIS A 628 -11.18 -29.10 10.74
CA HIS A 628 -12.23 -28.50 9.92
C HIS A 628 -11.78 -27.20 9.24
N GLY A 629 -10.91 -26.40 9.89
CA GLY A 629 -10.51 -25.06 9.43
C GLY A 629 -9.24 -25.02 8.57
N ALA A 630 -8.24 -25.86 8.85
CA ALA A 630 -6.91 -25.72 8.24
C ALA A 630 -6.91 -25.75 6.70
N ARG A 631 -7.72 -26.62 6.08
CA ARG A 631 -7.78 -26.72 4.60
C ARG A 631 -8.30 -25.43 3.96
N VAL A 632 -9.27 -24.80 4.59
CA VAL A 632 -9.87 -23.56 4.06
C VAL A 632 -8.90 -22.41 4.24
N VAL A 633 -8.25 -22.30 5.41
CA VAL A 633 -7.23 -21.28 5.70
C VAL A 633 -6.04 -21.40 4.74
N VAL A 634 -5.52 -22.61 4.50
CA VAL A 634 -4.42 -22.83 3.56
C VAL A 634 -4.83 -22.44 2.13
N ALA A 635 -6.02 -22.82 1.70
CA ALA A 635 -6.50 -22.45 0.37
C ALA A 635 -6.65 -20.94 0.21
N ALA A 636 -7.25 -20.27 1.18
CA ALA A 636 -7.40 -18.82 1.22
C ALA A 636 -6.04 -18.11 1.21
N ALA A 637 -5.10 -18.56 2.04
CA ALA A 637 -3.74 -18.02 2.08
C ALA A 637 -3.03 -18.17 0.72
N LEU A 638 -3.10 -19.34 0.08
CA LEU A 638 -2.49 -19.57 -1.23
C LEU A 638 -3.11 -18.67 -2.31
N ILE A 639 -4.43 -18.45 -2.28
CA ILE A 639 -5.11 -17.56 -3.21
C ILE A 639 -4.62 -16.12 -3.01
N MET A 640 -4.59 -15.64 -1.78
CA MET A 640 -4.14 -14.28 -1.48
C MET A 640 -2.66 -14.07 -1.83
N ILE A 641 -1.79 -15.02 -1.48
CA ILE A 641 -0.38 -14.99 -1.88
C ILE A 641 -0.28 -14.89 -3.41
N SER A 642 -1.07 -15.67 -4.15
CA SER A 642 -1.06 -15.67 -5.61
C SER A 642 -1.55 -14.34 -6.20
N VAL A 643 -2.60 -13.75 -5.62
CA VAL A 643 -3.14 -12.45 -6.06
C VAL A 643 -2.09 -11.36 -5.82
N PHE A 644 -1.51 -11.28 -4.61
CA PHE A 644 -0.50 -10.28 -4.31
C PHE A 644 0.81 -10.50 -5.06
N ALA A 645 1.21 -11.76 -5.28
CA ALA A 645 2.38 -12.08 -6.09
C ALA A 645 2.24 -11.64 -7.55
N GLY A 646 1.02 -11.58 -8.09
CA GLY A 646 0.76 -11.03 -9.41
C GLY A 646 1.22 -9.57 -9.57
N PHE A 647 1.22 -8.79 -8.49
CA PHE A 647 1.69 -7.40 -8.48
C PHE A 647 3.22 -7.26 -8.35
N ILE A 648 3.96 -8.35 -8.07
CA ILE A 648 5.44 -8.31 -8.03
C ILE A 648 6.04 -8.04 -9.42
N ALA A 649 5.32 -8.41 -10.47
CA ALA A 649 5.75 -8.17 -11.86
C ALA A 649 5.40 -6.75 -12.37
N ALA A 650 4.89 -5.85 -11.51
CA ALA A 650 4.58 -4.47 -11.89
C ALA A 650 5.85 -3.65 -12.10
N GLU A 651 5.87 -2.79 -13.10
CA GLU A 651 7.01 -1.89 -13.37
C GLU A 651 7.24 -0.83 -12.29
N LEU A 652 6.17 -0.43 -11.59
CA LEU A 652 6.27 0.50 -10.47
C LEU A 652 6.82 -0.19 -9.22
N SER A 653 8.00 0.23 -8.78
CA SER A 653 8.67 -0.28 -7.57
C SER A 653 7.79 -0.21 -6.31
N LEU A 654 6.90 0.80 -6.20
CA LEU A 654 5.91 0.89 -5.13
C LEU A 654 4.94 -0.30 -5.15
N ILE A 655 4.33 -0.59 -6.30
CA ILE A 655 3.35 -1.67 -6.45
C ILE A 655 4.04 -3.02 -6.25
N GLN A 656 5.22 -3.19 -6.83
CA GLN A 656 6.06 -4.37 -6.70
C GLN A 656 6.39 -4.66 -5.24
N SER A 657 6.84 -3.64 -4.48
CA SER A 657 7.19 -3.78 -3.06
C SER A 657 5.96 -4.06 -2.18
N ILE A 658 4.81 -3.42 -2.44
CA ILE A 658 3.54 -3.72 -1.75
C ILE A 658 3.11 -5.15 -2.04
N GLY A 659 3.12 -5.57 -3.32
CA GLY A 659 2.73 -6.91 -3.75
C GLY A 659 3.58 -7.99 -3.06
N PHE A 660 4.91 -7.83 -3.08
CA PHE A 660 5.84 -8.74 -2.39
C PHE A 660 5.58 -8.77 -0.87
N ALA A 661 5.50 -7.60 -0.25
CA ALA A 661 5.31 -7.50 1.19
C ALA A 661 4.00 -8.15 1.66
N LEU A 662 2.90 -7.94 0.93
CA LEU A 662 1.62 -8.55 1.24
C LEU A 662 1.64 -10.06 0.99
N ALA A 663 2.22 -10.53 -0.11
CA ALA A 663 2.36 -11.95 -0.39
C ALA A 663 3.19 -12.66 0.69
N PHE A 664 4.35 -12.09 1.04
CA PHE A 664 5.22 -12.64 2.09
C PHE A 664 4.60 -12.53 3.48
N GLY A 665 3.96 -11.40 3.79
CA GLY A 665 3.28 -11.18 5.06
C GLY A 665 2.15 -12.18 5.29
N VAL A 666 1.32 -12.44 4.27
CA VAL A 666 0.27 -13.47 4.33
C VAL A 666 0.87 -14.87 4.46
N LEU A 667 1.98 -15.17 3.76
CA LEU A 667 2.68 -16.44 3.88
C LEU A 667 3.15 -16.67 5.32
N VAL A 668 3.83 -15.71 5.92
CA VAL A 668 4.33 -15.79 7.29
C VAL A 668 3.17 -15.87 8.29
N ASP A 669 2.17 -15.01 8.15
CA ASP A 669 1.02 -15.01 9.06
C ASP A 669 0.25 -16.34 9.01
N ALA A 670 -0.10 -16.80 7.81
CA ALA A 670 -0.89 -18.03 7.67
C ALA A 670 -0.13 -19.28 8.12
N PHE A 671 1.10 -19.47 7.65
CA PHE A 671 1.80 -20.74 7.86
C PHE A 671 2.64 -20.76 9.14
N VAL A 672 3.35 -19.69 9.46
CA VAL A 672 4.21 -19.64 10.65
C VAL A 672 3.38 -19.25 11.88
N VAL A 673 2.65 -18.14 11.82
CA VAL A 673 1.92 -17.67 12.99
C VAL A 673 0.69 -18.55 13.26
N ARG A 674 -0.21 -18.72 12.29
CA ARG A 674 -1.51 -19.37 12.53
C ARG A 674 -1.46 -20.87 12.51
N MET A 675 -0.76 -21.44 11.54
CA MET A 675 -0.70 -22.91 11.43
C MET A 675 0.31 -23.52 12.40
N THR A 676 1.26 -22.72 12.96
CA THR A 676 2.34 -23.24 13.80
C THR A 676 2.35 -22.63 15.21
N ILE A 677 2.48 -21.30 15.34
CA ILE A 677 2.59 -20.64 16.66
C ILE A 677 1.25 -20.72 17.41
N VAL A 678 0.13 -20.39 16.75
CA VAL A 678 -1.18 -20.38 17.40
C VAL A 678 -1.54 -21.70 18.04
N PRO A 679 -1.50 -22.87 17.35
CA PRO A 679 -1.82 -24.16 17.98
C PRO A 679 -0.80 -24.54 19.06
N ALA A 680 0.48 -24.21 18.92
CA ALA A 680 1.48 -24.46 19.95
C ALA A 680 1.16 -23.71 21.24
N VAL A 681 0.89 -22.40 21.13
CA VAL A 681 0.57 -21.52 22.27
C VAL A 681 -0.78 -21.93 22.90
N MET A 682 -1.82 -22.19 22.10
CA MET A 682 -3.13 -22.65 22.61
C MET A 682 -3.02 -24.01 23.34
N SER A 683 -2.19 -24.91 22.82
CA SER A 683 -1.94 -26.20 23.49
C SER A 683 -1.11 -26.08 24.77
N LEU A 684 -0.25 -25.03 24.87
CA LEU A 684 0.50 -24.73 26.10
C LEU A 684 -0.39 -24.13 27.18
N LEU A 685 -1.23 -23.17 26.81
CA LEU A 685 -2.08 -22.42 27.74
C LEU A 685 -3.30 -23.24 28.17
N GLY A 686 -3.78 -24.18 27.35
CA GLY A 686 -4.96 -24.99 27.64
C GLY A 686 -6.17 -24.14 28.02
N LYS A 687 -6.81 -24.43 29.17
CA LYS A 687 -7.97 -23.68 29.69
C LYS A 687 -7.67 -22.21 30.05
N HIS A 688 -6.43 -21.87 30.36
CA HIS A 688 -6.06 -20.48 30.65
C HIS A 688 -6.18 -19.58 29.42
N ALA A 689 -6.13 -20.12 28.22
CA ALA A 689 -6.32 -19.37 26.98
C ALA A 689 -7.68 -18.63 26.94
N TRP A 690 -8.70 -19.14 27.62
CA TRP A 690 -10.05 -18.61 27.65
C TRP A 690 -10.36 -17.78 28.92
N TRP A 691 -9.32 -17.36 29.66
CA TRP A 691 -9.49 -16.62 30.88
C TRP A 691 -9.97 -15.18 30.64
N LEU A 692 -11.03 -14.81 31.40
CA LEU A 692 -11.59 -13.46 31.42
C LEU A 692 -12.00 -13.11 32.89
N PRO A 693 -11.62 -11.91 33.41
CA PRO A 693 -12.05 -11.44 34.72
C PRO A 693 -13.59 -11.32 34.82
N LYS A 694 -14.16 -11.67 35.99
CA LYS A 694 -15.62 -11.68 36.19
C LYS A 694 -16.28 -10.31 35.95
N TRP A 695 -15.61 -9.21 36.31
CA TRP A 695 -16.13 -7.87 36.07
C TRP A 695 -16.22 -7.54 34.59
N LEU A 696 -15.21 -7.93 33.82
CA LEU A 696 -15.15 -7.70 32.37
C LEU A 696 -16.15 -8.61 31.63
N HIS A 697 -16.37 -9.82 32.13
CA HIS A 697 -17.39 -10.71 31.61
C HIS A 697 -18.80 -10.11 31.68
N ARG A 698 -19.10 -9.27 32.68
CA ARG A 698 -20.38 -8.56 32.84
C ARG A 698 -20.47 -7.32 31.97
N ALA A 699 -19.34 -6.63 31.74
CA ALA A 699 -19.27 -5.38 30.97
C ALA A 699 -19.33 -5.61 29.45
N LEU A 700 -18.81 -6.75 28.96
CA LEU A 700 -18.72 -7.01 27.52
C LEU A 700 -20.05 -7.46 26.93
N PRO A 701 -20.49 -6.92 25.78
CA PRO A 701 -21.68 -7.38 25.07
C PRO A 701 -21.54 -8.84 24.65
N ASN A 702 -22.65 -9.55 24.64
CA ASN A 702 -22.67 -10.93 24.12
C ASN A 702 -22.87 -10.89 22.61
N VAL A 703 -21.78 -10.98 21.87
CA VAL A 703 -21.80 -10.99 20.40
C VAL A 703 -21.79 -12.43 19.92
N ASP A 704 -22.90 -12.88 19.38
CA ASP A 704 -23.07 -14.25 18.82
C ASP A 704 -22.38 -14.31 17.44
N VAL A 705 -21.09 -14.59 17.44
CA VAL A 705 -20.30 -14.84 16.22
C VAL A 705 -20.43 -16.30 15.80
N GLU A 706 -20.71 -17.18 16.74
CA GLU A 706 -20.76 -18.63 16.58
C GLU A 706 -22.10 -19.10 15.96
N GLY A 707 -23.14 -18.25 15.96
CA GLY A 707 -24.47 -18.58 15.45
C GLY A 707 -25.28 -19.49 16.39
N GLU A 708 -24.95 -19.52 17.69
CA GLU A 708 -25.66 -20.32 18.68
C GLU A 708 -27.15 -19.91 18.80
N SER A 709 -27.42 -18.62 18.72
CA SER A 709 -28.80 -18.09 18.67
C SER A 709 -29.55 -18.55 17.42
N LEU A 710 -28.85 -18.69 16.28
CA LEU A 710 -29.42 -19.22 15.05
C LEU A 710 -29.74 -20.72 15.21
N ALA A 711 -28.82 -21.49 15.78
CA ALA A 711 -29.04 -22.93 16.03
C ALA A 711 -30.24 -23.16 16.94
N ARG A 712 -30.37 -22.42 18.06
CA ARG A 712 -31.52 -22.48 18.96
C ARG A 712 -32.82 -22.10 18.25
N HIS A 713 -32.82 -21.05 17.43
CA HIS A 713 -33.99 -20.60 16.65
C HIS A 713 -34.44 -21.67 15.61
N LEU A 714 -33.50 -22.36 14.98
CA LEU A 714 -33.78 -23.40 14.01
C LEU A 714 -34.31 -24.68 14.70
N ASN A 715 -33.79 -25.03 15.87
CA ASN A 715 -34.28 -26.20 16.66
C ASN A 715 -35.69 -25.95 17.18
N GLN A 716 -35.98 -24.75 17.73
CA GLN A 716 -37.34 -24.41 18.16
C GLN A 716 -38.34 -24.44 17.00
N ARG A 717 -37.98 -24.02 15.80
CA ARG A 717 -38.85 -24.14 14.62
C ARG A 717 -39.10 -25.61 14.24
N ARG A 718 -38.08 -26.48 14.28
CA ARG A 718 -38.27 -27.91 14.02
C ARG A 718 -39.21 -28.57 15.04
N GLU A 719 -39.08 -28.23 16.31
CA GLU A 719 -39.98 -28.70 17.35
C GLU A 719 -41.43 -28.25 17.14
N LEU A 720 -41.63 -26.97 16.73
CA LEU A 720 -42.95 -26.43 16.42
C LEU A 720 -43.56 -27.02 15.15
N GLU A 721 -42.74 -27.32 14.14
CA GLU A 721 -43.21 -27.98 12.91
C GLU A 721 -43.48 -29.47 13.14
N GLY A 722 -42.66 -30.16 13.96
CA GLY A 722 -42.92 -31.53 14.38
C GLY A 722 -44.11 -31.73 15.33
N ALA A 723 -44.47 -30.67 16.07
CA ALA A 723 -45.68 -30.68 16.92
C ALA A 723 -46.98 -30.36 16.15
N ARG A 724 -46.88 -29.93 14.89
CA ARG A 724 -48.03 -29.62 13.99
C ARG A 724 -48.27 -30.69 12.93
N SER A 725 -47.36 -31.62 12.74
CA SER A 725 -47.50 -32.84 11.93
C SER A 725 -47.95 -34.03 12.79
#